data_753b2ed09fc1657a57b18b2952c5c07e
#
_entry.id   753b2ed09fc1657a57b18b2952c5c07e
#
_cell.length_a   1.000
_cell.length_b   1.000
_cell.length_c   1.000
_cell.angle_alpha   90.00
_cell.angle_beta   90.00
_cell.angle_gamma   90.00
#
_symmetry.space_group_name_H-M   'P 1'
#
loop_
_entity.id
_entity.type
_entity.pdbx_description
1 polymer ?
#
loop_
_entity_poly.entity_id
_entity_poly.type
_entity_poly.pdbx_seq_one_letter_code
_entity_poly.pdbx_strand_id
1 'polypeptide(L)'
;MAQGVEQTVNYTTKDGLPSNTVYGIAQDNLGYIWLGTDKGLSRFDGKEFINYTEEDGLLDSEILKFFKDSKGRIWYFTLNGNIGYIYDASFHTVEKTGISERIVSITEHNDEIYFTSRTHCFKIEESGKIKIFDWDFYCPSFESNGSRLFLWTKNTVYDVDPTNEELTILKTGEALKSIKSYLEYYREYLISYSGTRSLNNSTIVKYNVKSNAIEKIQMPYEIRNIKVVNDKLNLFTFEGIYEFDPANNSLSLDKTNIWCTDKILDSNNNQWVSTYYNGIFCKNEIRNINQTIQSKKLRRVYRTNSDVYLLDDLQKTYKLNPNNDLVRIDVIFSPDKFIRTKFNHLVIGSHSEMSIDNENYRIPSLGLDTIANHLIVGAVDSLVIFNIHAKKPTIQSTVVNKQFGKIRELLIKDSLHYIIRNDGGAHIFNVETKELSQIKIRTRINNIHKDINGIVWFATNGKGIYFLDSNGMLKNINQTNGLSSNFPDKISSIGDDIYLMFADEINIIRNASNDKLSELKIDHISGIPGNLIDFTCTDSTILVVTDKGLYSIQPQLGTTQNIEPIALRIEHLTADEIQIKLVKDSTVSLPAGTERIRFKYSAPFFQFGQEAIFRYRISEPDSKNDSWNQSNETFLTFDKLKPGRYTFEVQCRSNISSWSDSQSVSFNLLPYWYEQTLLKWIIAFISSIAIILTIQQIRESIISRRKLKTDKLFAELSAKKTQFKNHFIFNALNSVRNHLLTNELKETDDFLVAYSKLMRKMLDVSNLVLIPLKEELDLIQLYMTIEHMRLKDQFEFDIEIAPNVDLDKLKCPAMIMQVFVENAIWHGIMPLDDTGFLSIFISQQKEYYTIRVTDDGVGFEISNINNNRKSWGTQIVNDKIELIKATYDVNIQIEMESKKGVGTSVAISLPINF
;
A
#
# COMPACT_ATOMS: atom_id res chain seq x y z
N MET A 1 29.15 12.67 -24.63
CA MET A 1 27.82 12.06 -24.34
C MET A 1 27.72 11.96 -22.83
N ALA A 2 26.71 12.52 -22.22
CA ALA A 2 26.50 12.36 -20.78
C ALA A 2 26.15 10.88 -20.51
N GLN A 3 26.92 10.24 -19.63
CA GLN A 3 26.62 8.89 -19.17
C GLN A 3 25.33 8.96 -18.30
N GLY A 4 24.30 8.19 -18.66
CA GLY A 4 23.10 8.03 -17.81
C GLY A 4 23.50 7.49 -16.43
N VAL A 5 22.71 7.77 -15.43
CA VAL A 5 22.92 7.23 -14.08
C VAL A 5 22.61 5.75 -14.08
N GLU A 6 23.61 4.94 -13.81
CA GLU A 6 23.48 3.51 -13.63
C GLU A 6 23.07 3.22 -12.18
N GLN A 7 21.91 2.63 -12.01
CA GLN A 7 21.48 2.11 -10.71
C GLN A 7 21.52 0.58 -10.73
N THR A 8 22.17 0.00 -9.72
CA THR A 8 22.29 -1.46 -9.59
C THR A 8 21.68 -1.89 -8.26
N VAL A 9 20.74 -2.83 -8.31
CA VAL A 9 20.20 -3.49 -7.12
C VAL A 9 20.70 -4.93 -7.09
N ASN A 10 21.06 -5.41 -5.91
CA ASN A 10 21.45 -6.79 -5.67
C ASN A 10 20.37 -7.49 -4.83
N TYR A 11 19.82 -8.57 -5.37
CA TYR A 11 18.86 -9.44 -4.67
C TYR A 11 19.56 -10.70 -4.21
N THR A 12 19.34 -11.07 -2.97
CA THR A 12 20.01 -12.18 -2.27
C THR A 12 18.98 -13.03 -1.51
N THR A 13 19.46 -14.00 -0.75
CA THR A 13 18.61 -14.78 0.16
C THR A 13 17.92 -13.94 1.23
N LYS A 14 18.39 -12.73 1.51
CA LYS A 14 17.72 -11.79 2.43
C LYS A 14 16.43 -11.20 1.84
N ASP A 15 16.35 -11.20 0.51
CA ASP A 15 15.23 -10.66 -0.24
C ASP A 15 14.21 -11.74 -0.63
N GLY A 16 14.46 -13.01 -0.24
CA GLY A 16 13.59 -14.16 -0.53
C GLY A 16 14.09 -15.12 -1.61
N LEU A 17 15.26 -14.83 -2.23
CA LEU A 17 15.89 -15.77 -3.17
C LEU A 17 16.25 -17.08 -2.44
N PRO A 18 16.04 -18.29 -3.01
CA PRO A 18 16.29 -19.56 -2.29
C PRO A 18 17.78 -19.81 -2.07
N SER A 19 18.64 -19.27 -2.94
CA SER A 19 20.09 -19.37 -2.85
C SER A 19 20.79 -18.20 -3.52
N ASN A 20 21.97 -17.81 -3.03
CA ASN A 20 22.84 -16.85 -3.69
C ASN A 20 23.60 -17.46 -4.89
N THR A 21 23.54 -18.80 -5.07
CA THR A 21 24.08 -19.48 -6.24
C THR A 21 23.00 -19.55 -7.31
N VAL A 22 23.12 -18.69 -8.32
CA VAL A 22 22.17 -18.65 -9.44
C VAL A 22 22.91 -18.99 -10.72
N TYR A 23 22.51 -20.09 -11.36
CA TYR A 23 23.18 -20.61 -12.56
C TYR A 23 22.67 -19.99 -13.85
N GLY A 24 21.38 -19.67 -13.91
CA GLY A 24 20.73 -19.17 -15.11
C GLY A 24 19.63 -18.18 -14.79
N ILE A 25 19.30 -17.34 -15.77
CA ILE A 25 18.27 -16.33 -15.68
C ILE A 25 17.53 -16.22 -17.01
N ALA A 26 16.20 -16.09 -16.96
CA ALA A 26 15.36 -15.88 -18.14
C ALA A 26 14.14 -15.01 -17.82
N GLN A 27 13.55 -14.36 -18.83
CA GLN A 27 12.28 -13.66 -18.70
C GLN A 27 11.21 -14.36 -19.55
N ASP A 28 10.05 -14.64 -18.94
CA ASP A 28 8.90 -15.19 -19.67
C ASP A 28 8.12 -14.11 -20.44
N ASN A 29 7.12 -14.52 -21.21
CA ASN A 29 6.30 -13.61 -22.00
C ASN A 29 5.34 -12.77 -21.13
N LEU A 30 5.13 -13.14 -19.89
CA LEU A 30 4.34 -12.37 -18.91
C LEU A 30 5.19 -11.33 -18.18
N GLY A 31 6.52 -11.38 -18.38
CA GLY A 31 7.46 -10.43 -17.80
C GLY A 31 8.14 -10.93 -16.51
N TYR A 32 7.77 -12.08 -15.93
CA TYR A 32 8.44 -12.63 -14.75
C TYR A 32 9.89 -13.01 -15.04
N ILE A 33 10.75 -12.76 -14.06
CA ILE A 33 12.14 -13.22 -14.09
C ILE A 33 12.21 -14.59 -13.43
N TRP A 34 12.73 -15.55 -14.18
CA TRP A 34 12.95 -16.91 -13.71
C TRP A 34 14.42 -17.17 -13.47
N LEU A 35 14.72 -17.85 -12.35
CA LEU A 35 16.06 -18.06 -11.84
C LEU A 35 16.27 -19.55 -11.56
N GLY A 36 17.29 -20.10 -12.16
CA GLY A 36 17.74 -21.45 -11.86
C GLY A 36 18.82 -21.43 -10.79
N THR A 37 18.59 -22.10 -9.68
CA THR A 37 19.50 -22.11 -8.53
C THR A 37 19.95 -23.54 -8.19
N ASP A 38 20.84 -23.66 -7.22
CA ASP A 38 21.22 -24.94 -6.60
C ASP A 38 20.17 -25.48 -5.60
N LYS A 39 19.07 -24.73 -5.38
CA LYS A 39 17.96 -25.07 -4.47
C LYS A 39 16.58 -25.01 -5.11
N GLY A 40 16.50 -25.13 -6.41
CA GLY A 40 15.26 -25.12 -7.16
C GLY A 40 15.14 -23.99 -8.15
N LEU A 41 13.91 -23.82 -8.61
CA LEU A 41 13.49 -22.80 -9.53
C LEU A 41 12.85 -21.64 -8.74
N SER A 42 13.18 -20.40 -9.09
CA SER A 42 12.58 -19.23 -8.46
C SER A 42 11.97 -18.31 -9.50
N ARG A 43 10.78 -17.76 -9.21
CA ARG A 43 10.10 -16.75 -10.03
C ARG A 43 10.04 -15.45 -9.27
N PHE A 44 10.43 -14.36 -9.91
CA PHE A 44 10.43 -13.02 -9.35
C PHE A 44 9.52 -12.08 -10.13
N ASP A 45 8.66 -11.33 -9.44
CA ASP A 45 7.71 -10.39 -10.00
C ASP A 45 8.12 -8.91 -9.85
N GLY A 46 9.28 -8.66 -9.23
CA GLY A 46 9.77 -7.33 -8.87
C GLY A 46 9.61 -6.99 -7.39
N LYS A 47 8.77 -7.72 -6.67
CA LYS A 47 8.50 -7.54 -5.24
C LYS A 47 8.77 -8.79 -4.44
N GLU A 48 8.33 -9.96 -4.91
CA GLU A 48 8.41 -11.23 -4.19
C GLU A 48 9.05 -12.33 -5.03
N PHE A 49 9.81 -13.21 -4.37
CA PHE A 49 10.29 -14.47 -4.93
C PHE A 49 9.34 -15.60 -4.58
N ILE A 50 8.89 -16.34 -5.60
CA ILE A 50 8.17 -17.59 -5.41
C ILE A 50 9.12 -18.72 -5.78
N ASN A 51 9.43 -19.57 -4.81
CA ASN A 51 10.41 -20.64 -4.94
C ASN A 51 9.70 -21.97 -5.13
N TYR A 52 10.19 -22.76 -6.07
CA TYR A 52 9.68 -24.09 -6.42
C TYR A 52 10.77 -25.12 -6.17
N THR A 53 10.40 -26.22 -5.54
CA THR A 53 11.25 -27.33 -5.15
C THR A 53 10.73 -28.67 -5.70
N GLU A 54 11.36 -29.76 -5.34
CA GLU A 54 10.88 -31.11 -5.68
C GLU A 54 9.49 -31.39 -5.05
N GLU A 55 9.17 -30.78 -3.91
CA GLU A 55 7.85 -30.89 -3.28
C GLU A 55 6.74 -30.27 -4.14
N ASP A 56 7.10 -29.27 -4.96
CA ASP A 56 6.20 -28.63 -5.90
C ASP A 56 6.13 -29.34 -7.26
N GLY A 57 6.88 -30.44 -7.42
CA GLY A 57 6.89 -31.28 -8.61
C GLY A 57 8.05 -31.04 -9.57
N LEU A 58 9.10 -30.31 -9.18
CA LEU A 58 10.36 -30.28 -9.94
C LEU A 58 11.02 -31.68 -9.92
N LEU A 59 11.68 -32.04 -11.01
CA LEU A 59 12.38 -33.31 -11.12
C LEU A 59 13.76 -33.30 -10.45
N ASP A 60 14.27 -32.13 -10.12
CA ASP A 60 15.59 -31.90 -9.54
C ASP A 60 15.71 -30.51 -8.95
N SER A 61 16.47 -30.33 -7.90
CA SER A 61 16.68 -29.03 -7.24
C SER A 61 17.75 -28.16 -7.92
N GLU A 62 18.69 -28.71 -8.68
CA GLU A 62 19.72 -27.93 -9.35
C GLU A 62 19.37 -27.60 -10.81
N ILE A 63 18.96 -26.35 -11.04
CA ILE A 63 18.56 -25.84 -12.37
C ILE A 63 19.71 -25.05 -12.97
N LEU A 64 20.33 -25.59 -14.01
CA LEU A 64 21.61 -25.08 -14.51
C LEU A 64 21.52 -24.05 -15.63
N LYS A 65 20.54 -24.18 -16.54
CA LYS A 65 20.50 -23.34 -17.75
C LYS A 65 19.07 -23.15 -18.23
N PHE A 66 18.84 -22.01 -18.88
CA PHE A 66 17.59 -21.71 -19.59
C PHE A 66 17.81 -21.50 -21.07
N PHE A 67 16.78 -21.81 -21.86
CA PHE A 67 16.70 -21.50 -23.26
C PHE A 67 15.25 -21.09 -23.60
N LYS A 68 15.05 -19.94 -24.23
CA LYS A 68 13.73 -19.45 -24.65
C LYS A 68 13.53 -19.77 -26.13
N ASP A 69 12.46 -20.48 -26.46
CA ASP A 69 12.10 -20.82 -27.82
C ASP A 69 11.20 -19.76 -28.48
N SER A 70 10.96 -19.92 -29.79
CA SER A 70 10.11 -19.03 -30.59
C SER A 70 8.65 -19.01 -30.13
N LYS A 71 8.16 -20.09 -29.50
CA LYS A 71 6.81 -20.20 -28.92
C LYS A 71 6.71 -19.55 -27.55
N GLY A 72 7.81 -18.99 -27.04
CA GLY A 72 7.88 -18.30 -25.74
C GLY A 72 7.97 -19.22 -24.54
N ARG A 73 8.22 -20.53 -24.75
CA ARG A 73 8.52 -21.46 -23.66
C ARG A 73 9.95 -21.23 -23.22
N ILE A 74 10.22 -21.29 -21.89
CA ILE A 74 11.57 -21.26 -21.35
C ILE A 74 11.92 -22.68 -20.91
N TRP A 75 12.78 -23.31 -21.69
CA TRP A 75 13.32 -24.63 -21.37
C TRP A 75 14.34 -24.52 -20.26
N TYR A 76 14.29 -25.43 -19.29
CA TYR A 76 15.28 -25.53 -18.21
C TYR A 76 15.88 -26.92 -18.11
N PHE A 77 17.11 -26.97 -17.66
CA PHE A 77 17.90 -28.17 -17.53
C PHE A 77 18.44 -28.29 -16.12
N THR A 78 18.41 -29.51 -15.64
CA THR A 78 18.92 -29.85 -14.32
C THR A 78 20.32 -30.52 -14.41
N LEU A 79 20.99 -30.59 -13.26
CA LEU A 79 22.29 -31.25 -13.15
C LEU A 79 22.24 -32.73 -13.59
N ASN A 80 21.15 -33.42 -13.27
CA ASN A 80 20.98 -34.86 -13.54
C ASN A 80 20.36 -35.16 -14.92
N GLY A 81 20.30 -34.16 -15.81
CA GLY A 81 19.84 -34.30 -17.18
C GLY A 81 18.32 -34.32 -17.37
N ASN A 82 17.56 -33.98 -16.33
CA ASN A 82 16.13 -33.77 -16.49
C ASN A 82 15.89 -32.45 -17.25
N ILE A 83 14.82 -32.43 -18.05
CA ILE A 83 14.42 -31.31 -18.85
C ILE A 83 12.95 -30.94 -18.58
N GLY A 84 12.67 -29.66 -18.56
CA GLY A 84 11.32 -29.15 -18.47
C GLY A 84 11.22 -27.79 -19.16
N TYR A 85 10.03 -27.24 -19.17
CA TYR A 85 9.81 -25.91 -19.71
C TYR A 85 8.84 -25.12 -18.84
N ILE A 86 8.98 -23.80 -18.89
CA ILE A 86 8.11 -22.84 -18.24
C ILE A 86 7.24 -22.21 -19.34
N TYR A 87 5.95 -22.20 -19.09
CA TYR A 87 4.96 -21.56 -19.95
C TYR A 87 3.77 -21.08 -19.11
N ASP A 88 3.23 -19.91 -19.43
CA ASP A 88 2.13 -19.28 -18.69
C ASP A 88 2.37 -19.23 -17.16
N ALA A 89 3.58 -18.76 -16.77
CA ALA A 89 4.06 -18.66 -15.38
C ALA A 89 4.00 -19.98 -14.58
N SER A 90 3.94 -21.12 -15.25
CA SER A 90 3.93 -22.46 -14.67
C SER A 90 5.04 -23.30 -15.27
N PHE A 91 5.65 -24.20 -14.49
CA PHE A 91 6.63 -25.13 -15.02
C PHE A 91 5.98 -26.47 -15.40
N HIS A 92 6.53 -27.09 -16.40
CA HIS A 92 6.12 -28.39 -16.92
C HIS A 92 7.34 -29.28 -17.05
N THR A 93 7.18 -30.53 -16.67
CA THR A 93 8.22 -31.54 -16.81
C THR A 93 8.04 -32.32 -18.11
N VAL A 94 9.14 -32.68 -18.75
CA VAL A 94 9.14 -33.54 -19.93
C VAL A 94 9.55 -34.94 -19.51
N GLU A 95 9.06 -35.96 -20.21
CA GLU A 95 9.33 -37.36 -19.94
C GLU A 95 10.85 -37.62 -19.89
N LYS A 96 11.31 -38.42 -18.94
CA LYS A 96 12.74 -38.72 -18.77
C LYS A 96 13.34 -39.36 -20.03
N THR A 97 14.51 -38.87 -20.43
CA THR A 97 15.29 -39.42 -21.55
C THR A 97 15.77 -40.84 -21.30
N GLY A 98 15.68 -41.30 -20.06
CA GLY A 98 16.34 -42.54 -19.62
C GLY A 98 17.86 -42.44 -19.47
N ILE A 99 18.45 -41.26 -19.83
CA ILE A 99 19.88 -41.01 -19.79
C ILE A 99 20.14 -39.99 -18.69
N SER A 100 20.85 -40.38 -17.64
CA SER A 100 21.23 -39.49 -16.53
C SER A 100 22.51 -38.74 -16.85
N GLU A 101 22.55 -38.03 -17.96
CA GLU A 101 23.67 -37.20 -18.35
C GLU A 101 23.32 -35.71 -18.38
N ARG A 102 24.23 -34.88 -17.94
CA ARG A 102 24.08 -33.44 -17.99
C ARG A 102 23.87 -32.97 -19.43
N ILE A 103 22.84 -32.14 -19.65
CA ILE A 103 22.60 -31.48 -20.92
C ILE A 103 23.68 -30.43 -21.15
N VAL A 104 24.20 -30.34 -22.34
CA VAL A 104 25.34 -29.50 -22.72
C VAL A 104 24.89 -28.31 -23.55
N SER A 105 24.15 -28.55 -24.63
CA SER A 105 23.61 -27.50 -25.50
C SER A 105 22.14 -27.73 -25.78
N ILE A 106 21.47 -26.65 -26.15
CA ILE A 106 20.12 -26.64 -26.68
C ILE A 106 20.00 -25.55 -27.70
N THR A 107 19.25 -25.80 -28.75
CA THR A 107 18.88 -24.83 -29.77
C THR A 107 17.52 -25.16 -30.36
N GLU A 108 16.90 -24.19 -31.00
CA GLU A 108 15.69 -24.34 -31.81
C GLU A 108 16.04 -24.29 -33.28
N HIS A 109 15.45 -25.18 -34.06
CA HIS A 109 15.55 -25.16 -35.48
C HIS A 109 14.23 -25.62 -36.12
N ASN A 110 13.63 -24.81 -36.99
CA ASN A 110 12.32 -25.06 -37.60
C ASN A 110 11.23 -25.43 -36.60
N ASP A 111 11.11 -24.66 -35.51
CA ASP A 111 10.15 -24.81 -34.38
C ASP A 111 10.31 -26.09 -33.56
N GLU A 112 11.37 -26.85 -33.79
CA GLU A 112 11.72 -28.04 -33.05
C GLU A 112 12.94 -27.81 -32.14
N ILE A 113 12.98 -28.50 -31.01
CA ILE A 113 14.05 -28.33 -30.00
C ILE A 113 15.06 -29.47 -30.15
N TYR A 114 16.30 -29.10 -30.31
CA TYR A 114 17.46 -30.01 -30.37
C TYR A 114 18.36 -29.75 -29.18
N PHE A 115 18.81 -30.83 -28.54
CA PHE A 115 19.72 -30.71 -27.41
C PHE A 115 20.73 -31.86 -27.37
N THR A 116 21.81 -31.67 -26.65
CA THR A 116 22.85 -32.65 -26.51
C THR A 116 23.18 -32.94 -25.05
N SER A 117 23.50 -34.17 -24.75
CA SER A 117 24.26 -34.54 -23.57
C SER A 117 25.76 -34.67 -23.89
N ARG A 118 26.50 -35.27 -23.00
CA ARG A 118 27.93 -35.52 -23.20
C ARG A 118 28.23 -36.49 -24.32
N THR A 119 27.34 -37.40 -24.60
CA THR A 119 27.52 -38.50 -25.55
C THR A 119 26.39 -38.64 -26.57
N HIS A 120 25.21 -38.05 -26.34
CA HIS A 120 24.06 -38.26 -27.17
C HIS A 120 23.49 -36.94 -27.70
N CYS A 121 22.85 -37.02 -28.87
CA CYS A 121 22.07 -35.97 -29.50
C CYS A 121 20.59 -36.32 -29.43
N PHE A 122 19.75 -35.31 -29.19
CA PHE A 122 18.33 -35.48 -28.96
C PHE A 122 17.52 -34.45 -29.72
N LYS A 123 16.26 -34.81 -29.99
CA LYS A 123 15.24 -33.96 -30.54
C LYS A 123 13.95 -34.11 -29.72
N ILE A 124 13.24 -33.04 -29.44
CA ILE A 124 11.89 -33.09 -28.87
C ILE A 124 10.90 -33.01 -30.02
N GLU A 125 10.10 -34.06 -30.18
CA GLU A 125 9.05 -34.15 -31.16
C GLU A 125 7.84 -33.30 -30.72
N GLU A 126 6.94 -32.96 -31.65
CA GLU A 126 5.70 -32.24 -31.36
C GLU A 126 4.82 -32.97 -30.31
N SER A 127 4.90 -34.27 -30.26
CA SER A 127 4.24 -35.14 -29.25
C SER A 127 4.75 -34.90 -27.83
N GLY A 128 5.85 -34.18 -27.64
CA GLY A 128 6.58 -34.04 -26.39
C GLY A 128 7.53 -35.21 -26.09
N LYS A 129 7.59 -36.21 -26.96
CA LYS A 129 8.54 -37.35 -26.82
C LYS A 129 9.94 -36.93 -27.21
N ILE A 130 10.92 -37.50 -26.52
CA ILE A 130 12.33 -37.30 -26.83
C ILE A 130 12.80 -38.38 -27.76
N LYS A 131 13.27 -37.99 -28.94
CA LYS A 131 13.96 -38.86 -29.89
C LYS A 131 15.46 -38.78 -29.66
N ILE A 132 16.14 -39.94 -29.62
CA ILE A 132 17.60 -40.00 -29.54
C ILE A 132 18.14 -40.31 -30.93
N PHE A 133 19.14 -39.57 -31.37
CA PHE A 133 19.86 -39.85 -32.60
C PHE A 133 20.89 -40.93 -32.36
N ASP A 134 20.99 -41.86 -33.27
CA ASP A 134 21.99 -42.96 -33.24
C ASP A 134 23.36 -42.47 -33.74
N TRP A 135 23.88 -41.40 -33.14
CA TRP A 135 25.16 -40.84 -33.49
C TRP A 135 26.12 -40.93 -32.28
N ASP A 136 27.26 -41.57 -32.50
CA ASP A 136 28.27 -41.75 -31.44
C ASP A 136 29.30 -40.61 -31.49
N PHE A 137 29.08 -39.56 -30.75
CA PHE A 137 29.95 -38.40 -30.66
C PHE A 137 30.35 -38.11 -29.22
N TYR A 138 31.56 -37.63 -29.04
CA TYR A 138 32.04 -37.13 -27.77
C TYR A 138 31.85 -35.60 -27.66
N CYS A 139 31.12 -35.12 -26.65
CA CYS A 139 30.82 -33.75 -26.42
C CYS A 139 30.22 -33.01 -27.64
N PRO A 140 29.12 -33.51 -28.22
CA PRO A 140 28.46 -32.81 -29.32
C PRO A 140 27.78 -31.54 -28.79
N SER A 141 27.65 -30.52 -29.67
CA SER A 141 26.91 -29.28 -29.36
C SER A 141 26.13 -28.83 -30.58
N PHE A 142 24.80 -28.69 -30.43
CA PHE A 142 23.96 -28.12 -31.48
C PHE A 142 23.94 -26.60 -31.39
N GLU A 143 23.85 -25.98 -32.58
CA GLU A 143 23.55 -24.55 -32.72
C GLU A 143 22.81 -24.32 -34.05
N SER A 144 21.93 -23.32 -34.10
CA SER A 144 21.15 -22.97 -35.30
C SER A 144 21.31 -21.50 -35.65
N ASN A 145 21.34 -21.19 -36.92
CA ASN A 145 21.25 -19.82 -37.40
C ASN A 145 19.87 -19.50 -38.02
N GLY A 146 18.87 -20.30 -37.70
CA GLY A 146 17.51 -20.23 -38.20
C GLY A 146 17.31 -20.95 -39.56
N SER A 147 18.32 -20.96 -40.46
CA SER A 147 18.24 -21.61 -41.77
C SER A 147 18.99 -22.94 -41.83
N ARG A 148 19.98 -23.12 -40.99
CA ARG A 148 20.85 -24.31 -40.93
C ARG A 148 21.03 -24.73 -39.50
N LEU A 149 21.06 -26.06 -39.28
CA LEU A 149 21.38 -26.68 -38.00
C LEU A 149 22.82 -27.20 -38.02
N PHE A 150 23.66 -26.74 -37.11
CA PHE A 150 25.05 -27.14 -37.00
C PHE A 150 25.25 -28.10 -35.83
N LEU A 151 26.10 -29.07 -36.03
CA LEU A 151 26.59 -29.93 -34.95
C LEU A 151 28.10 -29.83 -34.87
N TRP A 152 28.62 -29.33 -33.76
CA TRP A 152 30.04 -29.27 -33.48
C TRP A 152 30.40 -30.42 -32.52
N THR A 153 31.32 -31.22 -32.96
CA THR A 153 31.90 -32.29 -32.14
C THR A 153 33.33 -31.92 -31.72
N LYS A 154 34.06 -32.78 -31.11
CA LYS A 154 35.43 -32.51 -30.62
C LYS A 154 36.36 -31.83 -31.64
N ASN A 155 36.29 -32.23 -32.91
CA ASN A 155 37.18 -31.72 -33.96
C ASN A 155 36.50 -31.63 -35.36
N THR A 156 35.21 -31.67 -35.45
CA THR A 156 34.45 -31.67 -36.70
C THR A 156 33.18 -30.83 -36.53
N VAL A 157 32.89 -30.02 -37.52
CA VAL A 157 31.61 -29.25 -37.65
C VAL A 157 30.82 -29.89 -38.79
N TYR A 158 29.59 -30.24 -38.52
CA TYR A 158 28.62 -30.79 -39.48
C TYR A 158 27.50 -29.80 -39.73
N ASP A 159 26.96 -29.83 -40.93
CA ASP A 159 25.65 -29.37 -41.28
C ASP A 159 24.68 -30.55 -41.14
N VAL A 160 23.59 -30.34 -40.43
CA VAL A 160 22.64 -31.39 -40.08
C VAL A 160 21.39 -31.21 -40.90
N ASP A 161 21.01 -32.19 -41.68
CA ASP A 161 19.64 -32.30 -42.24
C ASP A 161 18.79 -33.09 -41.21
N PRO A 162 17.96 -32.39 -40.43
CA PRO A 162 17.19 -33.06 -39.37
C PRO A 162 16.03 -33.92 -39.92
N THR A 163 15.69 -33.77 -41.20
CA THR A 163 14.60 -34.51 -41.87
C THR A 163 15.05 -35.91 -42.21
N ASN A 164 16.25 -36.03 -42.83
CA ASN A 164 16.83 -37.30 -43.27
C ASN A 164 17.84 -37.83 -42.25
N GLU A 165 18.16 -37.09 -41.18
CA GLU A 165 19.18 -37.39 -40.21
C GLU A 165 20.60 -37.49 -40.81
N GLU A 166 20.81 -36.81 -41.92
CA GLU A 166 22.09 -36.81 -42.64
C GLU A 166 23.04 -35.74 -42.07
N LEU A 167 24.33 -36.11 -41.98
CA LEU A 167 25.43 -35.24 -41.52
C LEU A 167 26.34 -34.93 -42.68
N THR A 168 26.43 -33.68 -43.07
CA THR A 168 27.40 -33.18 -44.06
C THR A 168 28.60 -32.54 -43.34
N ILE A 169 29.80 -33.04 -43.58
CA ILE A 169 31.02 -32.45 -43.00
C ILE A 169 31.27 -31.10 -43.62
N LEU A 170 31.24 -30.04 -42.81
CA LEU A 170 31.66 -28.67 -43.21
C LEU A 170 33.13 -28.48 -43.03
N LYS A 171 33.66 -28.94 -41.90
CA LYS A 171 35.07 -28.80 -41.57
C LYS A 171 35.53 -29.86 -40.54
N THR A 172 36.72 -30.42 -40.74
CA THR A 172 37.36 -31.31 -39.75
C THR A 172 38.85 -30.91 -39.56
N GLY A 173 39.37 -31.25 -38.40
CA GLY A 173 40.78 -31.07 -38.11
C GLY A 173 41.12 -30.60 -36.68
N GLU A 174 42.37 -30.79 -36.29
CA GLU A 174 42.90 -30.40 -34.95
C GLU A 174 42.73 -28.89 -34.65
N ALA A 175 42.60 -28.07 -35.70
CA ALA A 175 42.31 -26.66 -35.53
C ALA A 175 40.95 -26.36 -34.85
N LEU A 176 39.97 -27.26 -35.01
CA LEU A 176 38.62 -27.15 -34.38
C LEU A 176 38.58 -27.76 -32.99
N LYS A 177 39.63 -28.38 -32.50
CA LYS A 177 39.63 -29.10 -31.24
C LYS A 177 39.21 -28.19 -30.08
N SER A 178 38.01 -28.43 -29.55
CA SER A 178 37.41 -27.83 -28.37
C SER A 178 37.26 -28.89 -27.30
N ILE A 179 37.56 -28.56 -26.06
CA ILE A 179 37.46 -29.51 -24.92
C ILE A 179 36.18 -29.28 -24.16
N LYS A 180 35.51 -28.11 -24.31
CA LYS A 180 34.23 -27.78 -23.70
C LYS A 180 33.20 -27.52 -24.77
N SER A 181 32.00 -28.02 -24.54
CA SER A 181 30.91 -28.12 -25.53
C SER A 181 29.94 -26.99 -25.40
N TYR A 182 30.42 -25.76 -25.45
CA TYR A 182 29.56 -24.58 -25.59
C TYR A 182 29.76 -24.03 -26.97
N LEU A 183 28.68 -23.88 -27.70
CA LEU A 183 28.64 -23.37 -29.05
C LEU A 183 27.67 -22.22 -29.11
N GLU A 184 28.05 -21.15 -29.77
CA GLU A 184 27.19 -20.00 -30.05
C GLU A 184 27.38 -19.57 -31.51
N TYR A 185 26.31 -19.28 -32.21
CA TYR A 185 26.34 -18.67 -33.52
C TYR A 185 26.15 -17.16 -33.40
N TYR A 186 27.15 -16.44 -33.90
CA TYR A 186 27.13 -14.99 -33.88
C TYR A 186 27.54 -14.42 -35.24
N ARG A 187 26.62 -13.69 -35.90
CA ARG A 187 26.78 -13.16 -37.28
C ARG A 187 27.09 -14.26 -38.29
N GLU A 188 28.35 -14.51 -38.58
CA GLU A 188 28.77 -15.56 -39.55
C GLU A 188 29.73 -16.58 -38.91
N TYR A 189 29.92 -16.50 -37.61
CA TYR A 189 30.85 -17.34 -36.87
C TYR A 189 30.12 -18.34 -35.98
N LEU A 190 30.56 -19.59 -36.03
CA LEU A 190 30.38 -20.56 -34.97
C LEU A 190 31.55 -20.44 -34.00
N ILE A 191 31.26 -20.19 -32.74
CA ILE A 191 32.22 -19.90 -31.71
C ILE A 191 32.13 -20.91 -30.61
N SER A 192 33.24 -21.56 -30.31
CA SER A 192 33.40 -22.48 -29.18
C SER A 192 34.65 -22.12 -28.40
N TYR A 193 34.83 -22.62 -27.23
CA TYR A 193 36.04 -22.39 -26.42
C TYR A 193 36.54 -23.64 -25.72
N SER A 194 37.81 -23.66 -25.48
CA SER A 194 38.48 -24.65 -24.63
C SER A 194 39.21 -23.96 -23.47
N GLY A 195 39.18 -24.54 -22.30
CA GLY A 195 39.93 -24.03 -21.13
C GLY A 195 40.69 -25.12 -20.44
N THR A 196 41.91 -24.80 -20.00
CA THR A 196 42.69 -25.68 -19.14
C THR A 196 42.68 -25.14 -17.73
N ARG A 197 42.16 -25.91 -16.78
CA ARG A 197 42.15 -25.57 -15.35
C ARG A 197 43.50 -25.18 -14.75
N SER A 198 44.57 -25.65 -15.35
CA SER A 198 45.94 -25.44 -14.86
C SER A 198 46.57 -24.09 -15.22
N LEU A 199 46.01 -23.38 -16.20
CA LEU A 199 46.64 -22.16 -16.74
C LEU A 199 45.75 -20.90 -16.60
N ASN A 200 44.58 -20.99 -16.02
CA ASN A 200 43.60 -19.89 -15.89
C ASN A 200 43.33 -19.14 -17.22
N ASN A 201 43.49 -19.81 -18.35
CA ASN A 201 43.26 -19.24 -19.67
C ASN A 201 42.35 -20.12 -20.50
N SER A 202 41.75 -19.53 -21.53
CA SER A 202 40.94 -20.25 -22.50
C SER A 202 41.34 -19.91 -23.90
N THR A 203 41.09 -20.84 -24.81
CA THR A 203 41.27 -20.58 -26.26
C THR A 203 39.86 -20.51 -26.88
N ILE A 204 39.52 -19.42 -27.51
CA ILE A 204 38.35 -19.32 -28.39
C ILE A 204 38.74 -19.90 -29.75
N VAL A 205 37.86 -20.75 -30.24
CA VAL A 205 37.91 -21.29 -31.61
C VAL A 205 36.74 -20.70 -32.36
N LYS A 206 36.97 -19.85 -33.34
CA LYS A 206 35.93 -19.33 -34.22
C LYS A 206 36.08 -19.93 -35.63
N TYR A 207 34.96 -20.41 -36.14
CA TYR A 207 34.81 -20.94 -37.47
C TYR A 207 33.86 -20.07 -38.27
N ASN A 208 34.34 -19.46 -39.34
CA ASN A 208 33.51 -18.67 -40.25
C ASN A 208 32.82 -19.61 -41.22
N VAL A 209 31.49 -19.65 -41.15
CA VAL A 209 30.67 -20.54 -41.95
C VAL A 209 30.69 -20.23 -43.45
N LYS A 210 30.88 -18.96 -43.80
CA LYS A 210 30.93 -18.53 -45.20
C LYS A 210 32.33 -18.73 -45.84
N SER A 211 33.36 -18.30 -45.15
CA SER A 211 34.73 -18.36 -45.71
C SER A 211 35.46 -19.68 -45.45
N ASN A 212 34.85 -20.53 -44.57
CA ASN A 212 35.43 -21.82 -44.15
C ASN A 212 36.75 -21.65 -43.33
N ALA A 213 37.00 -20.43 -42.86
CA ALA A 213 38.22 -20.09 -42.10
C ALA A 213 38.08 -20.45 -40.61
N ILE A 214 39.17 -20.89 -40.00
CA ILE A 214 39.28 -21.17 -38.59
C ILE A 214 40.32 -20.23 -37.98
N GLU A 215 39.99 -19.62 -36.84
CA GLU A 215 40.90 -18.82 -36.05
C GLU A 215 40.87 -19.24 -34.58
N LYS A 216 42.06 -19.29 -33.97
CA LYS A 216 42.24 -19.55 -32.53
C LYS A 216 42.72 -18.31 -31.85
N ILE A 217 42.05 -17.89 -30.78
CA ILE A 217 42.33 -16.69 -30.03
C ILE A 217 42.58 -17.09 -28.58
N GLN A 218 43.76 -16.76 -28.07
CA GLN A 218 44.09 -16.98 -26.67
C GLN A 218 43.46 -15.90 -25.82
N MET A 219 42.73 -16.31 -24.80
CA MET A 219 42.11 -15.43 -23.81
C MET A 219 42.92 -15.45 -22.53
N PRO A 220 43.15 -14.27 -21.90
CA PRO A 220 43.90 -14.21 -20.66
C PRO A 220 43.11 -14.77 -19.44
N TYR A 221 41.84 -15.12 -19.62
CA TYR A 221 40.93 -15.55 -18.58
C TYR A 221 40.33 -16.93 -18.88
N GLU A 222 39.94 -17.65 -17.83
CA GLU A 222 39.17 -18.89 -18.01
C GLU A 222 37.71 -18.58 -18.30
N ILE A 223 37.24 -18.90 -19.52
CA ILE A 223 35.85 -18.73 -19.92
C ILE A 223 35.03 -19.90 -19.35
N ARG A 224 33.88 -19.58 -18.76
CA ARG A 224 32.94 -20.53 -18.18
C ARG A 224 31.69 -20.71 -19.00
N ASN A 225 31.24 -19.63 -19.65
CA ASN A 225 30.07 -19.63 -20.53
C ASN A 225 30.26 -18.56 -21.61
N ILE A 226 29.61 -18.77 -22.75
CA ILE A 226 29.46 -17.76 -23.80
C ILE A 226 27.97 -17.63 -24.11
N LYS A 227 27.52 -16.41 -24.44
CA LYS A 227 26.13 -16.15 -24.79
C LYS A 227 26.01 -14.85 -25.56
N VAL A 228 25.17 -14.84 -26.58
CA VAL A 228 24.79 -13.64 -27.30
C VAL A 228 23.64 -12.95 -26.55
N VAL A 229 23.85 -11.69 -26.18
CA VAL A 229 22.84 -10.85 -25.53
C VAL A 229 22.85 -9.48 -26.20
N ASN A 230 21.71 -9.06 -26.74
CA ASN A 230 21.55 -7.78 -27.45
C ASN A 230 22.59 -7.56 -28.57
N ASP A 231 22.72 -8.52 -29.47
CA ASP A 231 23.71 -8.51 -30.57
C ASP A 231 25.16 -8.28 -30.14
N LYS A 232 25.48 -8.71 -28.90
CA LYS A 232 26.84 -8.70 -28.36
C LYS A 232 27.19 -10.08 -27.81
N LEU A 233 28.38 -10.56 -28.12
CA LEU A 233 28.89 -11.83 -27.60
C LEU A 233 29.53 -11.59 -26.24
N ASN A 234 28.96 -12.17 -25.19
CA ASN A 234 29.40 -12.05 -23.82
C ASN A 234 30.18 -13.32 -23.41
N LEU A 235 31.36 -13.12 -22.83
CA LEU A 235 32.21 -14.14 -22.23
C LEU A 235 32.11 -14.05 -20.71
N PHE A 236 31.66 -15.11 -20.08
CA PHE A 236 31.53 -15.18 -18.63
C PHE A 236 32.78 -15.84 -18.04
N THR A 237 33.41 -15.19 -17.09
CA THR A 237 34.62 -15.63 -16.43
C THR A 237 34.47 -15.59 -14.91
N PHE A 238 35.48 -16.06 -14.17
CA PHE A 238 35.52 -15.91 -12.72
C PHE A 238 35.70 -14.43 -12.28
N GLU A 239 36.25 -13.61 -13.16
CA GLU A 239 36.55 -12.21 -12.86
C GLU A 239 35.50 -11.23 -13.34
N GLY A 240 34.52 -11.69 -14.13
CA GLY A 240 33.41 -10.86 -14.63
C GLY A 240 32.95 -11.24 -16.02
N ILE A 241 32.27 -10.28 -16.67
CA ILE A 241 31.75 -10.40 -18.02
C ILE A 241 32.55 -9.54 -18.96
N TYR A 242 32.98 -10.10 -20.07
CA TYR A 242 33.66 -9.41 -21.16
C TYR A 242 32.84 -9.46 -22.43
N GLU A 243 32.67 -8.35 -23.10
CA GLU A 243 32.11 -8.31 -24.46
C GLU A 243 33.25 -8.55 -25.47
N PHE A 244 33.04 -9.50 -26.35
CA PHE A 244 33.97 -9.90 -27.38
C PHE A 244 33.41 -9.64 -28.77
N ASP A 245 34.17 -8.93 -29.60
CA ASP A 245 33.85 -8.76 -31.02
C ASP A 245 34.70 -9.69 -31.88
N PRO A 246 34.10 -10.75 -32.47
CA PRO A 246 34.85 -11.69 -33.29
C PRO A 246 35.35 -11.14 -34.61
N ALA A 247 34.88 -9.97 -35.07
CA ALA A 247 35.29 -9.40 -36.34
C ALA A 247 36.73 -8.77 -36.24
N ASN A 248 37.00 -8.13 -35.13
CA ASN A 248 38.30 -7.46 -34.89
C ASN A 248 39.07 -8.06 -33.69
N ASN A 249 38.54 -9.11 -33.07
CA ASN A 249 39.07 -9.77 -31.89
C ASN A 249 39.22 -8.84 -30.67
N SER A 250 38.44 -7.77 -30.57
CA SER A 250 38.52 -6.85 -29.45
C SER A 250 37.75 -7.37 -28.25
N LEU A 251 38.29 -7.08 -27.07
CA LEU A 251 37.70 -7.46 -25.80
C LEU A 251 37.46 -6.20 -24.97
N SER A 252 36.25 -6.01 -24.54
CA SER A 252 35.88 -4.94 -23.61
C SER A 252 35.23 -5.49 -22.35
N LEU A 253 35.53 -4.84 -21.24
CA LEU A 253 35.06 -5.26 -19.94
C LEU A 253 33.65 -4.66 -19.66
N ASP A 254 32.68 -5.50 -19.36
CA ASP A 254 31.33 -5.07 -18.98
C ASP A 254 31.16 -5.04 -17.46
N LYS A 255 31.64 -6.07 -16.73
CA LYS A 255 31.51 -6.16 -15.26
C LYS A 255 32.72 -6.85 -14.63
N THR A 256 33.23 -6.29 -13.53
CA THR A 256 34.44 -6.81 -12.83
C THR A 256 34.17 -7.46 -11.48
N ASN A 257 35.13 -8.29 -11.04
CA ASN A 257 35.33 -8.80 -9.68
C ASN A 257 34.18 -9.63 -9.12
N ILE A 258 33.33 -10.24 -9.98
CA ILE A 258 32.22 -11.08 -9.56
C ILE A 258 32.12 -12.25 -10.55
N TRP A 259 32.05 -13.47 -10.03
CA TRP A 259 31.79 -14.65 -10.85
C TRP A 259 30.34 -14.65 -11.36
N CYS A 260 30.15 -14.13 -12.58
CA CYS A 260 28.87 -14.07 -13.26
C CYS A 260 28.59 -15.40 -14.00
N THR A 261 27.34 -15.85 -13.96
CA THR A 261 26.92 -17.14 -14.55
C THR A 261 26.10 -16.95 -15.81
N ASP A 262 25.19 -15.94 -15.83
CA ASP A 262 24.34 -15.61 -16.97
C ASP A 262 23.98 -14.12 -16.99
N LYS A 263 23.48 -13.64 -18.14
CA LYS A 263 23.05 -12.27 -18.36
C LYS A 263 21.88 -12.24 -19.33
N ILE A 264 20.89 -11.40 -19.04
CA ILE A 264 19.79 -11.09 -19.96
C ILE A 264 19.49 -9.59 -19.94
N LEU A 265 18.75 -9.15 -20.98
CA LEU A 265 17.98 -7.91 -20.94
C LEU A 265 16.50 -8.27 -20.83
N ASP A 266 15.79 -7.64 -19.91
CA ASP A 266 14.33 -7.79 -19.84
C ASP A 266 13.63 -6.92 -20.90
N SER A 267 12.31 -7.03 -20.99
CA SER A 267 11.47 -6.25 -21.90
C SER A 267 11.57 -4.73 -21.71
N ASN A 268 12.01 -4.29 -20.51
CA ASN A 268 12.22 -2.88 -20.18
C ASN A 268 13.68 -2.44 -20.37
N ASN A 269 14.54 -3.26 -21.00
CA ASN A 269 15.98 -3.05 -21.15
C ASN A 269 16.77 -2.99 -19.84
N ASN A 270 16.23 -3.52 -18.74
CA ASN A 270 17.06 -3.71 -17.54
C ASN A 270 18.02 -4.87 -17.77
N GLN A 271 19.27 -4.66 -17.40
CA GLN A 271 20.29 -5.69 -17.46
C GLN A 271 20.29 -6.52 -16.19
N TRP A 272 19.98 -7.79 -16.33
CA TRP A 272 20.03 -8.75 -15.23
C TRP A 272 21.27 -9.62 -15.36
N VAL A 273 21.97 -9.82 -14.24
CA VAL A 273 23.16 -10.65 -14.17
C VAL A 273 23.03 -11.59 -12.98
N SER A 274 23.09 -12.87 -13.24
CA SER A 274 23.17 -13.90 -12.21
C SER A 274 24.61 -14.20 -11.83
N THR A 275 24.81 -14.65 -10.58
CA THR A 275 26.14 -14.90 -10.03
C THR A 275 26.20 -16.22 -9.26
N TYR A 276 27.43 -16.71 -9.06
CA TYR A 276 27.67 -17.95 -8.34
C TYR A 276 27.57 -17.82 -6.81
N TYR A 277 27.81 -16.62 -6.23
CA TYR A 277 27.83 -16.43 -4.77
C TYR A 277 27.04 -15.22 -4.28
N ASN A 278 26.67 -14.29 -5.16
CA ASN A 278 26.16 -12.99 -4.79
C ASN A 278 24.70 -12.76 -5.18
N GLY A 279 23.95 -13.82 -5.50
CA GLY A 279 22.57 -13.71 -5.96
C GLY A 279 22.48 -13.13 -7.37
N ILE A 280 21.57 -12.18 -7.58
CA ILE A 280 21.37 -11.55 -8.87
C ILE A 280 21.50 -10.04 -8.78
N PHE A 281 22.02 -9.44 -9.83
CA PHE A 281 22.10 -7.99 -9.99
C PHE A 281 21.15 -7.55 -11.09
N CYS A 282 20.38 -6.50 -10.80
CA CYS A 282 19.61 -5.78 -11.80
C CYS A 282 20.22 -4.40 -11.97
N LYS A 283 20.59 -4.04 -13.19
CA LYS A 283 21.13 -2.75 -13.56
C LYS A 283 20.19 -2.07 -14.54
N ASN A 284 19.78 -0.85 -14.22
CA ASN A 284 18.98 -0.02 -15.10
C ASN A 284 19.78 1.23 -15.48
N GLU A 285 19.78 1.58 -16.76
CA GLU A 285 20.20 2.89 -17.24
C GLU A 285 19.00 3.83 -17.21
N ILE A 286 18.94 4.71 -16.22
CA ILE A 286 17.96 5.78 -16.22
C ILE A 286 18.44 6.83 -17.23
N ARG A 287 18.07 6.66 -18.49
CA ARG A 287 18.58 7.47 -19.63
C ARG A 287 18.32 8.97 -19.50
N ASN A 288 17.36 9.37 -18.66
CA ASN A 288 16.94 10.76 -18.52
C ASN A 288 17.51 11.45 -17.29
N ILE A 289 18.22 10.74 -16.42
CA ILE A 289 18.84 11.28 -15.22
C ILE A 289 20.35 11.20 -15.39
N ASN A 290 20.99 12.36 -15.40
CA ASN A 290 22.45 12.46 -15.50
C ASN A 290 23.01 12.99 -14.18
N GLN A 291 24.00 12.32 -13.63
CA GLN A 291 24.73 12.87 -12.49
C GLN A 291 25.66 13.97 -12.96
N THR A 292 25.40 15.20 -12.52
CA THR A 292 26.16 16.39 -12.90
C THR A 292 27.37 16.57 -11.97
N ILE A 293 27.18 16.31 -10.67
CA ILE A 293 28.21 16.49 -9.65
C ILE A 293 28.13 15.34 -8.64
N GLN A 294 29.23 14.65 -8.46
CA GLN A 294 29.39 13.56 -7.50
C GLN A 294 30.06 14.08 -6.21
N SER A 295 29.69 13.52 -5.05
CA SER A 295 30.44 13.68 -3.79
C SER A 295 30.46 15.02 -3.06
N LYS A 296 29.72 16.06 -3.46
CA LYS A 296 29.49 17.24 -2.61
C LYS A 296 28.14 17.16 -1.88
N LYS A 297 28.13 17.41 -0.57
CA LYS A 297 26.92 17.52 0.22
C LYS A 297 26.25 18.86 -0.06
N LEU A 298 25.45 18.91 -1.12
CA LEU A 298 24.69 20.08 -1.51
C LEU A 298 23.40 20.14 -0.70
N ARG A 299 22.92 21.36 -0.43
CA ARG A 299 21.67 21.59 0.33
C ARG A 299 20.61 22.33 -0.45
N ARG A 300 21.00 23.28 -1.32
CA ARG A 300 20.05 24.08 -2.05
C ARG A 300 20.53 24.38 -3.46
N VAL A 301 19.56 24.55 -4.35
CA VAL A 301 19.79 25.02 -5.71
C VAL A 301 18.88 26.19 -6.01
N TYR A 302 19.48 27.25 -6.57
CA TYR A 302 18.81 28.47 -6.95
C TYR A 302 19.05 28.74 -8.42
N ARG A 303 18.01 29.16 -9.10
CA ARG A 303 18.09 29.64 -10.47
C ARG A 303 17.84 31.13 -10.52
N THR A 304 18.64 31.84 -11.28
CA THR A 304 18.33 33.15 -11.82
C THR A 304 18.04 33.02 -13.33
N ASN A 305 17.68 34.09 -14.01
CA ASN A 305 17.37 34.04 -15.45
C ASN A 305 18.49 33.40 -16.29
N SER A 306 19.76 33.56 -15.90
CA SER A 306 20.93 33.10 -16.68
C SER A 306 21.80 32.08 -15.96
N ASP A 307 21.74 32.01 -14.64
CA ASP A 307 22.75 31.30 -13.85
C ASP A 307 22.09 30.37 -12.82
N VAL A 308 22.83 29.32 -12.47
CA VAL A 308 22.47 28.39 -11.38
C VAL A 308 23.48 28.52 -10.25
N TYR A 309 22.96 28.64 -9.04
CA TYR A 309 23.75 28.74 -7.81
C TYR A 309 23.43 27.58 -6.89
N LEU A 310 24.49 27.05 -6.24
CA LEU A 310 24.39 25.91 -5.35
C LEU A 310 24.96 26.27 -3.98
N LEU A 311 24.33 25.75 -2.94
CA LEU A 311 24.77 25.90 -1.56
C LEU A 311 25.11 24.53 -0.99
N ASP A 312 26.28 24.40 -0.37
CA ASP A 312 26.68 23.17 0.33
C ASP A 312 26.26 23.17 1.81
N ASP A 313 26.50 22.06 2.52
CA ASP A 313 26.20 21.91 3.95
C ASP A 313 27.07 22.82 4.86
N LEU A 314 28.20 23.28 4.36
CA LEU A 314 29.08 24.26 5.01
C LEU A 314 28.70 25.71 4.67
N GLN A 315 27.56 25.90 4.02
CA GLN A 315 27.06 27.22 3.58
C GLN A 315 27.95 27.93 2.55
N LYS A 316 28.80 27.21 1.84
CA LYS A 316 29.58 27.77 0.75
C LYS A 316 28.73 27.82 -0.52
N THR A 317 28.83 28.93 -1.21
CA THR A 317 28.10 29.19 -2.45
C THR A 317 28.96 28.91 -3.67
N TYR A 318 28.32 28.28 -4.65
CA TYR A 318 28.96 27.95 -5.92
C TYR A 318 28.07 28.41 -7.08
N LYS A 319 28.68 28.85 -8.16
CA LYS A 319 27.99 29.03 -9.45
C LYS A 319 28.29 27.80 -10.31
N LEU A 320 27.27 27.26 -10.95
CA LEU A 320 27.38 26.16 -11.91
C LEU A 320 27.70 26.74 -13.29
N ASN A 321 28.83 26.37 -13.88
CA ASN A 321 29.19 26.77 -15.24
C ASN A 321 28.51 25.85 -16.28
N PRO A 322 28.42 26.28 -17.57
CA PRO A 322 27.88 25.42 -18.66
C PRO A 322 28.62 24.08 -18.82
N ASN A 323 29.86 23.98 -18.38
CA ASN A 323 30.64 22.73 -18.41
C ASN A 323 30.40 21.85 -17.17
N ASN A 324 29.41 22.16 -16.33
CA ASN A 324 29.12 21.52 -15.07
C ASN A 324 30.20 21.67 -13.97
N ASP A 325 31.12 22.62 -14.11
CA ASP A 325 32.09 22.93 -13.07
C ASP A 325 31.53 23.88 -12.03
N LEU A 326 31.92 23.69 -10.77
CA LEU A 326 31.57 24.56 -9.66
C LEU A 326 32.60 25.64 -9.43
N VAL A 327 32.24 26.87 -9.65
CA VAL A 327 33.03 28.03 -9.29
C VAL A 327 32.54 28.60 -7.96
N ARG A 328 33.44 28.63 -6.98
CA ARG A 328 33.11 29.19 -5.66
C ARG A 328 32.90 30.70 -5.76
N ILE A 329 31.87 31.16 -5.09
CA ILE A 329 31.58 32.58 -4.93
C ILE A 329 31.71 32.92 -3.44
N ASP A 330 32.45 33.98 -3.15
CA ASP A 330 32.57 34.43 -1.78
C ASP A 330 31.36 35.32 -1.41
N VAL A 331 30.45 34.76 -0.62
CA VAL A 331 29.32 35.45 -0.02
C VAL A 331 29.53 35.49 1.50
N ILE A 332 29.37 36.63 2.11
CA ILE A 332 29.71 36.86 3.52
C ILE A 332 28.65 36.25 4.47
N PHE A 333 27.46 35.98 3.98
CA PHE A 333 26.32 35.42 4.75
C PHE A 333 25.73 34.20 4.06
N SER A 334 24.94 33.40 4.79
CA SER A 334 24.24 32.26 4.24
C SER A 334 23.09 32.70 3.36
N PRO A 335 23.13 32.47 2.05
CA PRO A 335 22.09 32.93 1.14
C PRO A 335 20.84 32.06 1.21
N ASP A 336 19.67 32.69 1.10
CA ASP A 336 18.36 32.01 1.02
C ASP A 336 17.67 32.26 -0.32
N LYS A 337 18.05 33.28 -1.05
CA LYS A 337 17.46 33.61 -2.36
C LYS A 337 18.47 34.31 -3.27
N PHE A 338 18.37 34.03 -4.55
CA PHE A 338 19.14 34.70 -5.61
C PHE A 338 18.20 35.24 -6.66
N ILE A 339 18.43 36.45 -7.10
CA ILE A 339 17.74 37.08 -8.24
C ILE A 339 18.75 37.81 -9.10
N ARG A 340 18.62 37.68 -10.41
CA ARG A 340 19.31 38.53 -11.35
C ARG A 340 18.33 39.50 -11.99
N THR A 341 18.53 40.74 -11.83
CA THR A 341 17.64 41.79 -12.38
C THR A 341 17.82 41.92 -13.90
N LYS A 342 16.88 42.53 -14.58
CA LYS A 342 16.99 42.83 -16.03
C LYS A 342 18.19 43.72 -16.39
N PHE A 343 18.73 44.46 -15.44
CA PHE A 343 19.94 45.29 -15.62
C PHE A 343 21.20 44.52 -15.21
N ASN A 344 21.11 43.23 -15.06
CA ASN A 344 22.23 42.34 -14.76
C ASN A 344 22.75 42.40 -13.30
N HIS A 345 22.10 43.12 -12.38
CA HIS A 345 22.50 43.14 -10.97
C HIS A 345 22.24 41.76 -10.33
N LEU A 346 23.21 41.21 -9.63
CA LEU A 346 23.03 40.02 -8.83
C LEU A 346 22.62 40.39 -7.40
N VAL A 347 21.41 40.01 -7.02
CA VAL A 347 20.85 40.20 -5.68
C VAL A 347 20.86 38.89 -4.93
N ILE A 348 21.43 38.87 -3.74
CA ILE A 348 21.52 37.74 -2.86
C ILE A 348 20.87 38.11 -1.54
N GLY A 349 19.81 37.42 -1.14
CA GLY A 349 19.05 37.66 0.08
C GLY A 349 19.25 36.60 1.15
N SER A 350 19.22 36.99 2.41
CA SER A 350 19.27 36.13 3.57
C SER A 350 18.30 36.58 4.69
N HIS A 351 18.28 35.82 5.77
CA HIS A 351 17.51 36.13 6.97
C HIS A 351 17.90 37.47 7.66
N SER A 352 19.11 37.95 7.46
CA SER A 352 19.66 39.11 8.16
C SER A 352 20.14 40.21 7.24
N GLU A 353 20.61 39.87 6.07
CA GLU A 353 21.31 40.78 5.17
C GLU A 353 20.97 40.51 3.70
N MET A 354 21.23 41.50 2.86
CA MET A 354 21.13 41.38 1.41
C MET A 354 22.41 41.96 0.77
N SER A 355 22.82 41.38 -0.34
CA SER A 355 23.89 41.91 -1.17
C SER A 355 23.34 42.23 -2.57
N ILE A 356 23.76 43.33 -3.14
CA ILE A 356 23.57 43.68 -4.55
C ILE A 356 24.95 43.96 -5.13
N ASP A 357 25.39 43.15 -6.10
CA ASP A 357 26.70 43.23 -6.74
C ASP A 357 27.88 43.36 -5.73
N ASN A 358 27.80 42.62 -4.65
CA ASN A 358 28.78 42.60 -3.52
C ASN A 358 28.67 43.80 -2.56
N GLU A 359 27.73 44.72 -2.74
CA GLU A 359 27.42 45.75 -1.72
C GLU A 359 26.40 45.18 -0.73
N ASN A 360 26.73 45.22 0.55
CA ASN A 360 25.89 44.66 1.61
C ASN A 360 24.93 45.68 2.21
N TYR A 361 23.68 45.26 2.39
CA TYR A 361 22.61 46.00 3.05
C TYR A 361 22.10 45.17 4.25
N ARG A 362 22.02 45.81 5.42
CA ARG A 362 21.47 45.16 6.63
C ARG A 362 19.94 45.13 6.59
N ILE A 363 19.40 44.49 5.57
CA ILE A 363 17.97 44.31 5.37
C ILE A 363 17.69 42.81 5.30
N PRO A 364 16.92 42.24 6.23
CA PRO A 364 16.42 40.88 6.10
C PRO A 364 15.60 40.77 4.81
N SER A 365 15.96 39.82 3.94
CA SER A 365 15.45 39.80 2.56
C SER A 365 15.17 38.40 2.08
N LEU A 366 14.23 37.74 2.74
CA LEU A 366 13.74 36.41 2.31
C LEU A 366 12.79 36.50 1.12
N GLY A 367 12.00 37.59 1.08
CA GLY A 367 11.09 37.88 -0.03
C GLY A 367 11.74 38.87 -1.00
N LEU A 368 12.10 38.40 -2.19
CA LEU A 368 12.69 39.25 -3.24
C LEU A 368 11.97 38.99 -4.55
N ASP A 369 11.63 40.11 -5.26
CA ASP A 369 11.15 40.00 -6.65
C ASP A 369 11.38 41.33 -7.39
N THR A 370 11.24 41.32 -8.72
CA THR A 370 11.50 42.50 -9.55
C THR A 370 10.34 42.83 -10.45
N ILE A 371 10.06 44.15 -10.59
CA ILE A 371 9.10 44.66 -11.55
C ILE A 371 9.66 45.92 -12.22
N ALA A 372 9.61 45.95 -13.54
CA ALA A 372 10.11 47.10 -14.33
C ALA A 372 11.55 47.45 -13.91
N ASN A 373 11.73 48.67 -13.36
CA ASN A 373 13.01 49.21 -12.92
C ASN A 373 13.22 49.09 -11.40
N HIS A 374 12.38 48.30 -10.73
CA HIS A 374 12.38 48.19 -9.27
C HIS A 374 12.69 46.76 -8.81
N LEU A 375 13.50 46.66 -7.77
CA LEU A 375 13.61 45.47 -6.93
C LEU A 375 12.77 45.70 -5.67
N ILE A 376 11.87 44.78 -5.38
CA ILE A 376 11.03 44.81 -4.18
C ILE A 376 11.60 43.82 -3.18
N VAL A 377 11.91 44.30 -1.99
CA VAL A 377 12.49 43.53 -0.91
C VAL A 377 11.50 43.42 0.22
N GLY A 378 11.06 42.21 0.55
CA GLY A 378 10.22 41.98 1.71
C GLY A 378 11.07 41.83 2.97
N ALA A 379 10.90 42.77 3.88
CA ALA A 379 11.55 42.79 5.20
C ALA A 379 10.53 42.48 6.32
N VAL A 380 10.90 42.73 7.56
CA VAL A 380 9.95 42.65 8.67
C VAL A 380 9.06 43.91 8.65
N ASP A 381 7.74 43.69 8.61
CA ASP A 381 6.71 44.75 8.59
C ASP A 381 6.86 45.77 7.47
N SER A 382 7.67 45.49 6.43
CA SER A 382 7.92 46.47 5.39
C SER A 382 8.32 45.87 4.04
N LEU A 383 8.04 46.66 2.99
CA LEU A 383 8.57 46.42 1.63
C LEU A 383 9.52 47.57 1.29
N VAL A 384 10.75 47.24 1.00
CA VAL A 384 11.77 48.21 0.56
C VAL A 384 11.88 48.15 -0.96
N ILE A 385 11.71 49.30 -1.61
CA ILE A 385 11.72 49.43 -3.06
C ILE A 385 13.05 50.06 -3.48
N PHE A 386 13.83 49.35 -4.26
CA PHE A 386 15.07 49.83 -4.86
C PHE A 386 14.84 50.19 -6.32
N ASN A 387 15.40 51.33 -6.74
CA ASN A 387 15.57 51.65 -8.16
C ASN A 387 16.85 50.94 -8.65
N ILE A 388 16.70 50.02 -9.63
CA ILE A 388 17.77 49.23 -10.20
C ILE A 388 18.19 49.63 -11.60
N HIS A 389 17.70 50.76 -12.11
CA HIS A 389 18.10 51.30 -13.41
C HIS A 389 19.50 51.95 -13.36
N ALA A 390 19.88 52.45 -12.19
CA ALA A 390 21.14 53.10 -11.99
C ALA A 390 22.28 52.08 -11.88
N LYS A 391 23.48 52.46 -12.29
CA LYS A 391 24.70 51.64 -12.16
C LYS A 391 24.94 51.18 -10.70
N LYS A 392 24.45 51.97 -9.74
CA LYS A 392 24.41 51.62 -8.32
C LYS A 392 22.94 51.70 -7.83
N PRO A 393 22.33 50.58 -7.43
CA PRO A 393 20.97 50.52 -6.93
C PRO A 393 20.78 51.40 -5.68
N THR A 394 19.67 52.17 -5.63
CA THR A 394 19.35 53.08 -4.51
C THR A 394 17.97 52.79 -3.98
N ILE A 395 17.78 52.96 -2.65
CA ILE A 395 16.45 52.84 -2.03
C ILE A 395 15.60 54.03 -2.52
N GLN A 396 14.49 53.74 -3.16
CA GLN A 396 13.54 54.71 -3.65
C GLN A 396 12.46 55.02 -2.62
N SER A 397 11.90 54.02 -2.00
CA SER A 397 10.85 54.14 -1.01
C SER A 397 10.72 52.90 -0.12
N THR A 398 10.03 53.09 1.01
CA THR A 398 9.72 51.99 1.91
C THR A 398 8.22 52.06 2.27
N VAL A 399 7.51 50.93 2.07
CA VAL A 399 6.11 50.77 2.48
C VAL A 399 6.09 50.01 3.79
N VAL A 400 5.66 50.66 4.88
CA VAL A 400 5.57 50.03 6.20
C VAL A 400 4.12 49.60 6.46
N ASN A 401 3.94 48.36 6.83
CA ASN A 401 2.64 47.84 7.26
C ASN A 401 2.88 46.69 8.27
N LYS A 402 2.50 46.90 9.53
CA LYS A 402 2.66 45.92 10.62
C LYS A 402 1.95 44.61 10.37
N GLN A 403 0.97 44.56 9.47
CA GLN A 403 0.27 43.31 9.11
C GLN A 403 1.13 42.42 8.19
N PHE A 404 2.20 42.92 7.60
CA PHE A 404 3.10 42.07 6.80
C PHE A 404 3.82 41.04 7.67
N GLY A 405 4.15 41.37 8.92
CA GLY A 405 4.94 40.53 9.78
C GLY A 405 6.30 40.19 9.15
N LYS A 406 6.83 39.04 9.46
CA LYS A 406 8.06 38.58 8.84
C LYS A 406 7.78 37.97 7.46
N ILE A 407 8.11 38.72 6.41
CA ILE A 407 7.91 38.26 5.03
C ILE A 407 8.90 37.12 4.72
N ARG A 408 8.37 35.95 4.41
CA ARG A 408 9.14 34.72 4.06
C ARG A 408 9.37 34.58 2.56
N GLU A 409 8.35 34.96 1.79
CA GLU A 409 8.41 34.99 0.32
C GLU A 409 7.58 36.16 -0.17
N LEU A 410 8.07 36.73 -1.27
CA LEU A 410 7.40 37.79 -2.01
C LEU A 410 7.36 37.38 -3.48
N LEU A 411 6.23 37.59 -4.11
CA LEU A 411 6.03 37.35 -5.51
C LEU A 411 5.13 38.48 -6.10
N ILE A 412 5.57 39.06 -7.17
CA ILE A 412 4.83 40.11 -7.87
C ILE A 412 3.90 39.44 -8.89
N LYS A 413 2.59 39.48 -8.59
CA LYS A 413 1.58 38.92 -9.49
C LYS A 413 1.44 39.80 -10.74
N ASP A 414 1.20 41.10 -10.54
CA ASP A 414 1.07 42.11 -11.57
C ASP A 414 1.52 43.47 -11.01
N SER A 415 1.32 44.56 -11.76
CA SER A 415 1.75 45.91 -11.34
C SER A 415 1.06 46.43 -10.09
N LEU A 416 -0.11 45.91 -9.75
CA LEU A 416 -0.93 46.35 -8.63
C LEU A 416 -0.95 45.40 -7.46
N HIS A 417 -0.67 44.11 -7.68
CA HIS A 417 -0.86 43.04 -6.70
C HIS A 417 0.43 42.28 -6.41
N TYR A 418 0.84 42.28 -5.14
CA TYR A 418 1.95 41.50 -4.63
C TYR A 418 1.41 40.39 -3.73
N ILE A 419 1.92 39.15 -3.93
CA ILE A 419 1.65 38.03 -3.04
C ILE A 419 2.73 38.00 -1.98
N ILE A 420 2.31 38.08 -0.73
CA ILE A 420 3.19 38.10 0.44
C ILE A 420 2.89 36.83 1.25
N ARG A 421 3.90 35.97 1.43
CA ARG A 421 3.84 34.83 2.37
C ARG A 421 4.58 35.21 3.64
N ASN A 422 3.88 35.14 4.77
CA ASN A 422 4.43 35.30 6.10
C ASN A 422 4.09 34.10 7.01
N ASP A 423 4.38 34.23 8.30
CA ASP A 423 4.08 33.18 9.27
C ASP A 423 2.56 32.96 9.48
N GLY A 424 1.71 33.94 9.12
CA GLY A 424 0.25 33.85 9.18
C GLY A 424 -0.42 33.32 7.90
N GLY A 425 0.33 33.03 6.84
CA GLY A 425 -0.19 32.50 5.58
C GLY A 425 0.19 33.33 4.36
N ALA A 426 -0.64 33.30 3.32
CA ALA A 426 -0.45 34.08 2.10
C ALA A 426 -1.49 35.19 2.02
N HIS A 427 -1.04 36.33 1.52
CA HIS A 427 -1.82 37.55 1.42
C HIS A 427 -1.62 38.23 0.05
N ILE A 428 -2.66 38.89 -0.44
CA ILE A 428 -2.57 39.76 -1.61
C ILE A 428 -2.49 41.22 -1.09
N PHE A 429 -1.41 41.88 -1.45
CA PHE A 429 -1.23 43.28 -1.15
C PHE A 429 -1.49 44.13 -2.41
N ASN A 430 -2.44 45.05 -2.33
CA ASN A 430 -2.68 46.00 -3.40
C ASN A 430 -1.81 47.23 -3.16
N VAL A 431 -0.99 47.60 -4.13
CA VAL A 431 0.01 48.67 -4.00
C VAL A 431 -0.64 50.05 -3.99
N GLU A 432 -1.75 50.26 -4.71
CA GLU A 432 -2.46 51.53 -4.78
C GLU A 432 -3.31 51.75 -3.53
N THR A 433 -4.20 50.82 -3.20
CA THR A 433 -5.11 50.95 -2.05
C THR A 433 -4.41 50.70 -0.72
N LYS A 434 -3.19 50.08 -0.74
CA LYS A 434 -2.42 49.62 0.43
C LYS A 434 -3.17 48.60 1.29
N GLU A 435 -4.18 47.97 0.76
CA GLU A 435 -4.95 46.94 1.43
C GLU A 435 -4.24 45.60 1.38
N LEU A 436 -4.29 44.83 2.48
CA LEU A 436 -3.79 43.49 2.60
C LEU A 436 -4.97 42.53 2.80
N SER A 437 -5.20 41.65 1.87
CA SER A 437 -6.25 40.63 1.94
C SER A 437 -5.68 39.24 2.06
N GLN A 438 -6.22 38.43 2.97
CA GLN A 438 -5.74 37.08 3.20
C GLN A 438 -6.28 36.11 2.15
N ILE A 439 -5.42 35.30 1.58
CA ILE A 439 -5.79 34.11 0.75
C ILE A 439 -6.27 33.01 1.67
N LYS A 440 -7.47 32.47 1.46
CA LYS A 440 -8.14 31.50 2.36
C LYS A 440 -7.54 30.09 2.26
N ILE A 441 -6.24 29.93 2.52
CA ILE A 441 -5.55 28.63 2.64
C ILE A 441 -5.36 28.33 4.13
N ARG A 442 -6.07 27.32 4.65
CA ARG A 442 -6.09 26.96 6.09
C ARG A 442 -5.01 25.96 6.47
N THR A 443 -3.84 26.02 5.86
CA THR A 443 -2.70 25.15 6.17
C THR A 443 -1.41 25.91 5.90
N ARG A 444 -0.31 25.43 6.49
CA ARG A 444 1.00 26.02 6.25
C ARG A 444 1.36 25.95 4.75
N ILE A 445 1.83 27.04 4.21
CA ILE A 445 2.32 27.14 2.84
C ILE A 445 3.84 26.95 2.89
N ASN A 446 4.34 25.96 2.16
CA ASN A 446 5.76 25.63 2.09
C ASN A 446 6.49 26.51 1.07
N ASN A 447 5.86 26.74 -0.09
CA ASN A 447 6.46 27.51 -1.18
C ASN A 447 5.37 28.18 -2.04
N ILE A 448 5.71 29.30 -2.67
CA ILE A 448 4.88 29.98 -3.68
C ILE A 448 5.65 30.10 -4.99
N HIS A 449 4.95 29.94 -6.10
CA HIS A 449 5.55 30.00 -7.44
C HIS A 449 4.59 30.70 -8.41
N LYS A 450 5.13 31.48 -9.34
CA LYS A 450 4.38 32.08 -10.45
C LYS A 450 4.86 31.42 -11.74
N ASP A 451 3.94 30.85 -12.49
CA ASP A 451 4.26 30.27 -13.79
C ASP A 451 4.37 31.35 -14.90
N ILE A 452 4.68 30.90 -16.10
CA ILE A 452 4.84 31.76 -17.28
C ILE A 452 3.53 32.47 -17.66
N ASN A 453 2.37 31.91 -17.33
CA ASN A 453 1.04 32.45 -17.60
C ASN A 453 0.55 33.41 -16.50
N GLY A 454 1.36 33.61 -15.46
CA GLY A 454 1.03 34.48 -14.34
C GLY A 454 0.13 33.84 -13.27
N ILE A 455 -0.18 32.55 -13.37
CA ILE A 455 -0.90 31.80 -12.35
C ILE A 455 0.01 31.62 -11.14
N VAL A 456 -0.55 31.85 -9.95
CA VAL A 456 0.20 31.73 -8.70
C VAL A 456 -0.15 30.42 -8.01
N TRP A 457 0.85 29.62 -7.76
CA TRP A 457 0.77 28.29 -7.16
C TRP A 457 1.28 28.27 -5.73
N PHE A 458 0.65 27.49 -4.86
CA PHE A 458 0.96 27.39 -3.42
C PHE A 458 1.14 25.93 -3.04
N ALA A 459 2.35 25.51 -2.69
CA ALA A 459 2.61 24.22 -2.07
C ALA A 459 2.20 24.25 -0.60
N THR A 460 1.45 23.25 -0.15
CA THR A 460 0.91 23.26 1.22
C THR A 460 1.27 22.02 2.01
N ASN A 461 1.27 22.14 3.33
CA ASN A 461 1.51 21.04 4.23
C ASN A 461 0.22 20.28 4.55
N GLY A 462 -0.07 19.22 3.78
CA GLY A 462 -1.17 18.28 4.03
C GLY A 462 -2.46 18.53 3.24
N LYS A 463 -2.47 19.50 2.28
CA LYS A 463 -3.62 19.76 1.40
C LYS A 463 -3.27 19.79 -0.09
N GLY A 464 -2.11 19.25 -0.48
CA GLY A 464 -1.63 19.31 -1.85
C GLY A 464 -1.24 20.72 -2.25
N ILE A 465 -1.63 21.15 -3.44
CA ILE A 465 -1.36 22.48 -3.97
C ILE A 465 -2.64 23.26 -4.19
N TYR A 466 -2.54 24.58 -4.02
CA TYR A 466 -3.56 25.51 -4.44
C TYR A 466 -3.03 26.40 -5.56
N PHE A 467 -3.91 26.91 -6.39
CA PHE A 467 -3.57 27.94 -7.37
C PHE A 467 -4.70 28.95 -7.55
N LEU A 468 -4.31 30.18 -7.91
CA LEU A 468 -5.25 31.22 -8.28
C LEU A 468 -5.41 31.19 -9.80
N ASP A 469 -6.60 30.81 -10.26
CA ASP A 469 -6.90 30.80 -11.69
C ASP A 469 -6.93 32.21 -12.30
N SER A 470 -7.17 32.28 -13.62
CA SER A 470 -7.26 33.58 -14.36
C SER A 470 -8.32 34.53 -13.80
N ASN A 471 -9.38 33.98 -13.18
CA ASN A 471 -10.46 34.74 -12.55
C ASN A 471 -10.18 35.12 -11.09
N GLY A 472 -9.02 34.73 -10.54
CA GLY A 472 -8.65 34.94 -9.14
C GLY A 472 -9.35 33.97 -8.18
N MET A 473 -9.99 32.93 -8.68
CA MET A 473 -10.58 31.84 -7.84
C MET A 473 -9.51 30.87 -7.37
N LEU A 474 -9.59 30.52 -6.09
CA LEU A 474 -8.67 29.56 -5.48
C LEU A 474 -9.13 28.13 -5.76
N LYS A 475 -8.34 27.36 -6.50
CA LYS A 475 -8.55 25.94 -6.81
C LYS A 475 -7.53 25.07 -6.09
N ASN A 476 -7.86 23.80 -5.88
CA ASN A 476 -7.01 22.83 -5.18
C ASN A 476 -6.79 21.55 -6.01
N ILE A 477 -5.57 21.06 -6.03
CA ILE A 477 -5.17 19.75 -6.56
C ILE A 477 -4.50 18.99 -5.42
N ASN A 478 -4.92 17.77 -5.21
CA ASN A 478 -4.44 16.93 -4.11
C ASN A 478 -4.27 15.46 -4.57
N GLN A 479 -4.04 14.58 -3.63
CA GLN A 479 -3.83 13.17 -3.90
C GLN A 479 -5.02 12.49 -4.64
N THR A 480 -6.25 12.95 -4.40
CA THR A 480 -7.42 12.42 -5.13
C THR A 480 -7.46 12.81 -6.61
N ASN A 481 -6.72 13.86 -6.98
CA ASN A 481 -6.53 14.30 -8.36
C ASN A 481 -5.30 13.65 -9.03
N GLY A 482 -4.55 12.80 -8.30
CA GLY A 482 -3.39 12.07 -8.84
C GLY A 482 -2.03 12.54 -8.36
N LEU A 483 -1.92 13.47 -7.40
CA LEU A 483 -0.63 13.76 -6.75
C LEU A 483 -0.21 12.55 -5.90
N SER A 484 1.10 12.30 -5.82
CA SER A 484 1.68 11.24 -4.97
C SER A 484 1.35 11.42 -3.50
N SER A 485 1.33 12.68 -3.06
CA SER A 485 1.12 13.04 -1.66
C SER A 485 0.45 14.41 -1.54
N ASN A 486 -0.12 14.70 -0.37
CA ASN A 486 -0.66 16.02 -0.04
C ASN A 486 0.40 16.98 0.57
N PHE A 487 1.68 16.61 0.55
CA PHE A 487 2.78 17.33 1.19
C PHE A 487 3.88 17.75 0.20
N PRO A 488 3.58 18.56 -0.81
CA PRO A 488 4.60 19.10 -1.70
C PRO A 488 5.51 20.09 -0.96
N ASP A 489 6.82 19.98 -1.17
CA ASP A 489 7.80 20.86 -0.53
C ASP A 489 8.10 22.10 -1.35
N LYS A 490 8.26 21.95 -2.66
CA LYS A 490 8.66 23.02 -3.57
C LYS A 490 8.00 22.92 -4.93
N ILE A 491 7.79 24.06 -5.59
CA ILE A 491 7.21 24.21 -6.92
C ILE A 491 8.21 24.91 -7.83
N SER A 492 8.27 24.48 -9.09
CA SER A 492 8.99 25.16 -10.17
C SER A 492 8.25 24.90 -11.48
N SER A 493 8.63 25.56 -12.59
CA SER A 493 7.97 25.37 -13.89
C SER A 493 8.96 25.36 -15.05
N ILE A 494 8.60 24.66 -16.14
CA ILE A 494 9.22 24.74 -17.46
C ILE A 494 8.09 24.90 -18.48
N GLY A 495 8.03 26.05 -19.14
CA GLY A 495 6.88 26.39 -20.00
C GLY A 495 5.57 26.32 -19.22
N ASP A 496 4.58 25.60 -19.75
CA ASP A 496 3.25 25.43 -19.14
C ASP A 496 3.20 24.26 -18.14
N ASP A 497 4.29 23.53 -17.94
CA ASP A 497 4.32 22.41 -17.01
C ASP A 497 4.78 22.84 -15.63
N ILE A 498 4.07 22.38 -14.60
CA ILE A 498 4.39 22.63 -13.20
C ILE A 498 5.02 21.37 -12.58
N TYR A 499 6.13 21.58 -11.92
CA TYR A 499 6.93 20.56 -11.24
C TYR A 499 6.81 20.70 -9.74
N LEU A 500 6.51 19.62 -9.06
CA LEU A 500 6.27 19.56 -7.62
C LEU A 500 7.23 18.55 -7.00
N MET A 501 8.06 18.98 -6.07
CA MET A 501 8.94 18.09 -5.33
C MET A 501 8.23 17.54 -4.09
N PHE A 502 8.32 16.24 -3.92
CA PHE A 502 7.97 15.50 -2.73
C PHE A 502 9.22 14.87 -2.11
N ALA A 503 9.08 14.12 -1.04
CA ALA A 503 10.24 13.56 -0.32
C ALA A 503 11.13 12.64 -1.18
N ASP A 504 10.56 11.90 -2.13
CA ASP A 504 11.21 10.85 -2.90
C ASP A 504 10.98 10.93 -4.41
N GLU A 505 10.10 11.84 -4.87
CA GLU A 505 9.78 11.98 -6.30
C GLU A 505 9.38 13.41 -6.68
N ILE A 506 9.28 13.64 -7.99
CA ILE A 506 8.79 14.89 -8.57
C ILE A 506 7.55 14.59 -9.40
N ASN A 507 6.42 15.26 -9.10
CA ASN A 507 5.24 15.20 -9.95
C ASN A 507 5.26 16.33 -10.97
N ILE A 508 4.69 16.10 -12.14
CA ILE A 508 4.59 17.06 -13.24
C ILE A 508 3.11 17.21 -13.59
N ILE A 509 2.60 18.43 -13.44
CA ILE A 509 1.28 18.77 -13.96
C ILE A 509 1.49 19.32 -15.37
N ARG A 510 1.02 18.58 -16.38
CA ARG A 510 1.18 18.94 -17.79
C ARG A 510 0.12 19.95 -18.22
N ASN A 511 0.54 20.91 -19.04
CA ASN A 511 -0.33 21.95 -19.62
C ASN A 511 -1.21 22.61 -18.55
N ALA A 512 -0.60 23.06 -17.46
CA ALA A 512 -1.27 23.60 -16.28
C ALA A 512 -2.07 24.89 -16.55
N SER A 513 -1.93 25.48 -17.73
CA SER A 513 -2.73 26.61 -18.23
C SER A 513 -4.19 26.24 -18.52
N ASN A 514 -4.53 24.96 -18.61
CA ASN A 514 -5.89 24.52 -18.86
C ASN A 514 -6.72 24.55 -17.57
N ASP A 515 -7.70 25.44 -17.49
CA ASP A 515 -8.54 25.69 -16.29
C ASP A 515 -9.44 24.51 -15.87
N LYS A 516 -9.47 23.43 -16.68
CA LYS A 516 -10.28 22.25 -16.39
C LYS A 516 -9.53 21.21 -15.58
N LEU A 517 -9.75 21.18 -14.26
CA LEU A 517 -9.19 20.18 -13.33
C LEU A 517 -9.40 18.72 -13.75
N SER A 518 -10.48 18.42 -14.50
CA SER A 518 -10.80 17.07 -14.97
C SER A 518 -9.93 16.57 -16.13
N GLU A 519 -9.20 17.47 -16.80
CA GLU A 519 -8.36 17.18 -17.96
C GLU A 519 -6.85 17.25 -17.63
N LEU A 520 -6.49 17.51 -16.36
CA LEU A 520 -5.10 17.59 -15.93
C LEU A 520 -4.43 16.21 -15.98
N LYS A 521 -3.33 16.14 -16.72
CA LYS A 521 -2.45 14.98 -16.71
C LYS A 521 -1.32 15.20 -15.72
N ILE A 522 -1.17 14.29 -14.77
CA ILE A 522 -0.08 14.30 -13.78
C ILE A 522 0.85 13.15 -14.10
N ASP A 523 2.10 13.48 -14.42
CA ASP A 523 3.18 12.53 -14.60
C ASP A 523 4.07 12.52 -13.36
N HIS A 524 4.87 11.44 -13.18
CA HIS A 524 5.72 11.26 -12.03
C HIS A 524 7.16 10.94 -12.45
N ILE A 525 8.15 11.56 -11.80
CA ILE A 525 9.56 11.23 -11.94
C ILE A 525 10.04 10.65 -10.61
N SER A 526 10.32 9.37 -10.61
CA SER A 526 10.87 8.63 -9.47
C SER A 526 12.22 8.00 -9.82
N GLY A 527 12.86 7.33 -8.87
CA GLY A 527 14.15 6.67 -9.09
C GLY A 527 15.34 7.61 -9.16
N ILE A 528 15.21 8.85 -8.68
CA ILE A 528 16.32 9.78 -8.53
C ILE A 528 17.19 9.27 -7.37
N PRO A 529 18.52 9.05 -7.59
CA PRO A 529 19.37 8.46 -6.55
C PRO A 529 19.51 9.34 -5.31
N GLY A 530 19.21 8.79 -4.14
CA GLY A 530 19.30 9.46 -2.84
C GLY A 530 18.01 10.18 -2.45
N ASN A 531 18.02 10.79 -1.25
CA ASN A 531 16.90 11.56 -0.75
C ASN A 531 16.88 12.94 -1.41
N LEU A 532 15.73 13.36 -1.90
CA LEU A 532 15.56 14.67 -2.50
C LEU A 532 15.65 15.76 -1.43
N ILE A 533 16.50 16.76 -1.67
CA ILE A 533 16.72 17.87 -0.74
C ILE A 533 16.18 19.17 -1.30
N ASP A 534 16.46 19.44 -2.58
CA ASP A 534 16.02 20.66 -3.25
C ASP A 534 16.02 20.47 -4.77
N PHE A 535 15.29 21.27 -5.50
CA PHE A 535 15.29 21.25 -6.95
C PHE A 535 15.01 22.63 -7.56
N THR A 536 15.35 22.76 -8.82
CA THR A 536 14.94 23.92 -9.64
C THR A 536 14.85 23.49 -11.10
N CYS A 537 14.01 24.20 -11.84
CA CYS A 537 13.91 23.98 -13.29
C CYS A 537 14.76 25.02 -14.04
N THR A 538 15.50 24.60 -15.05
CA THR A 538 16.06 25.48 -16.08
C THR A 538 15.09 25.58 -17.26
N ASP A 539 15.50 26.15 -18.39
CA ASP A 539 14.61 26.25 -19.57
C ASP A 539 14.28 24.90 -20.19
N SER A 540 15.11 23.89 -19.97
CA SER A 540 14.97 22.57 -20.60
C SER A 540 15.27 21.40 -19.68
N THR A 541 15.77 21.63 -18.47
CA THR A 541 16.16 20.57 -17.54
C THR A 541 15.72 20.85 -16.12
N ILE A 542 15.51 19.79 -15.36
CA ILE A 542 15.30 19.84 -13.93
C ILE A 542 16.64 19.53 -13.26
N LEU A 543 17.07 20.39 -12.37
CA LEU A 543 18.23 20.16 -11.52
C LEU A 543 17.78 19.76 -10.14
N VAL A 544 18.20 18.59 -9.67
CA VAL A 544 17.80 18.01 -8.39
C VAL A 544 19.00 17.81 -7.51
N VAL A 545 18.97 18.36 -6.33
CA VAL A 545 19.96 18.14 -5.26
C VAL A 545 19.48 17.00 -4.39
N THR A 546 20.33 16.01 -4.19
CA THR A 546 20.11 14.90 -3.27
C THR A 546 21.29 14.77 -2.30
N ASP A 547 21.18 13.89 -1.33
CA ASP A 547 22.27 13.54 -0.41
C ASP A 547 23.47 12.84 -1.13
N LYS A 548 23.28 12.39 -2.38
CA LYS A 548 24.34 11.78 -3.22
C LYS A 548 24.94 12.72 -4.26
N GLY A 549 24.40 13.93 -4.44
CA GLY A 549 24.93 14.91 -5.37
C GLY A 549 23.89 15.71 -6.14
N LEU A 550 24.31 16.30 -7.26
CA LEU A 550 23.45 17.05 -8.19
C LEU A 550 23.14 16.18 -9.40
N TYR A 551 21.87 16.10 -9.74
CA TYR A 551 21.37 15.39 -10.91
C TYR A 551 20.66 16.36 -11.85
N SER A 552 20.80 16.14 -13.16
CA SER A 552 20.02 16.83 -14.19
C SER A 552 19.08 15.85 -14.87
N ILE A 553 17.81 16.25 -15.02
CA ILE A 553 16.77 15.45 -15.61
C ILE A 553 16.19 16.18 -16.81
N GLN A 554 16.03 15.49 -17.94
CA GLN A 554 15.40 16.04 -19.14
C GLN A 554 13.90 15.67 -19.18
N PRO A 555 12.98 16.63 -19.02
CA PRO A 555 11.55 16.33 -18.87
C PRO A 555 10.87 15.87 -20.17
N GLN A 556 11.45 16.13 -21.35
CA GLN A 556 10.84 15.80 -22.64
C GLN A 556 10.98 14.32 -23.07
N LEU A 557 11.85 13.56 -22.43
CA LEU A 557 12.08 12.14 -22.75
C LEU A 557 11.22 11.17 -21.95
N GLY A 558 10.40 11.68 -21.02
CA GLY A 558 9.47 10.88 -20.20
C GLY A 558 8.13 10.52 -20.85
N THR A 559 7.85 10.99 -22.02
CA THR A 559 6.50 10.95 -22.60
C THR A 559 6.32 10.03 -23.80
N THR A 560 6.97 8.94 -23.94
CA THR A 560 6.54 7.85 -24.83
C THR A 560 7.65 6.79 -24.98
N GLN A 561 8.11 6.22 -23.93
CA GLN A 561 8.24 4.78 -24.03
C GLN A 561 6.81 4.26 -23.98
N ASN A 562 6.36 3.60 -25.03
CA ASN A 562 5.26 2.66 -24.92
C ASN A 562 5.72 1.62 -23.87
N ILE A 563 5.47 1.94 -22.60
CA ILE A 563 5.61 0.93 -21.54
C ILE A 563 4.48 -0.02 -21.85
N GLU A 564 4.83 -1.21 -22.30
CA GLU A 564 3.83 -2.27 -22.48
C GLU A 564 2.99 -2.36 -21.21
N PRO A 565 1.68 -2.54 -21.34
CA PRO A 565 0.82 -2.65 -20.18
C PRO A 565 1.37 -3.74 -19.26
N ILE A 566 1.51 -3.44 -17.99
CA ILE A 566 2.01 -4.39 -16.99
C ILE A 566 1.10 -5.62 -17.04
N ALA A 567 1.68 -6.78 -17.23
CA ALA A 567 0.94 -8.04 -17.24
C ALA A 567 0.47 -8.37 -15.82
N LEU A 568 -0.77 -8.01 -15.52
CA LEU A 568 -1.41 -8.32 -14.24
C LEU A 568 -1.99 -9.73 -14.26
N ARG A 569 -1.75 -10.50 -13.20
CA ARG A 569 -2.32 -11.83 -13.03
C ARG A 569 -2.86 -12.02 -11.62
N ILE A 570 -4.03 -12.62 -11.49
CA ILE A 570 -4.52 -13.16 -10.23
C ILE A 570 -3.94 -14.58 -10.10
N GLU A 571 -3.07 -14.78 -9.12
CA GLU A 571 -2.31 -16.02 -8.91
C GLU A 571 -3.21 -17.13 -8.37
N HIS A 572 -3.86 -16.87 -7.27
CA HIS A 572 -4.77 -17.80 -6.62
C HIS A 572 -5.75 -17.11 -5.69
N LEU A 573 -6.81 -17.80 -5.39
CA LEU A 573 -7.76 -17.50 -4.34
C LEU A 573 -7.56 -18.49 -3.19
N THR A 574 -7.49 -17.99 -1.95
CA THR A 574 -7.44 -18.82 -0.74
C THR A 574 -8.72 -18.61 0.05
N ALA A 575 -9.40 -19.69 0.40
CA ALA A 575 -10.59 -19.72 1.23
C ALA A 575 -10.28 -20.48 2.52
N ASP A 576 -10.30 -19.81 3.67
CA ASP A 576 -9.96 -20.38 4.99
C ASP A 576 -8.69 -21.26 4.97
N GLU A 577 -7.59 -20.73 4.41
CA GLU A 577 -6.28 -21.37 4.24
C GLU A 577 -6.18 -22.43 3.13
N ILE A 578 -7.29 -22.80 2.47
CA ILE A 578 -7.28 -23.71 1.34
C ILE A 578 -7.05 -22.91 0.05
N GLN A 579 -5.96 -23.19 -0.62
CA GLN A 579 -5.65 -22.59 -1.91
C GLN A 579 -6.47 -23.22 -3.03
N ILE A 580 -7.16 -22.40 -3.81
CA ILE A 580 -8.01 -22.82 -4.92
C ILE A 580 -7.34 -22.40 -6.22
N LYS A 581 -7.12 -23.36 -7.10
CA LYS A 581 -6.58 -23.09 -8.44
C LYS A 581 -7.65 -22.43 -9.30
N LEU A 582 -7.32 -21.28 -9.86
CA LEU A 582 -8.21 -20.54 -10.74
C LEU A 582 -8.15 -21.15 -12.15
N VAL A 583 -9.31 -21.39 -12.73
CA VAL A 583 -9.45 -21.80 -14.12
C VAL A 583 -10.04 -20.59 -14.86
N LYS A 584 -9.45 -20.26 -15.99
CA LYS A 584 -9.89 -19.12 -16.81
C LYS A 584 -11.39 -19.21 -17.12
N ASP A 585 -12.10 -18.10 -16.95
CA ASP A 585 -13.54 -17.95 -17.23
C ASP A 585 -14.47 -18.88 -16.40
N SER A 586 -13.96 -19.49 -15.32
CA SER A 586 -14.78 -20.31 -14.42
C SER A 586 -15.21 -19.54 -13.18
N THR A 587 -16.44 -19.81 -12.68
CA THR A 587 -16.90 -19.30 -11.40
C THR A 587 -16.49 -20.29 -10.31
N VAL A 588 -15.75 -19.82 -9.33
CA VAL A 588 -15.31 -20.63 -8.18
C VAL A 588 -16.45 -20.73 -7.19
N SER A 589 -16.84 -21.94 -6.79
CA SER A 589 -17.82 -22.14 -5.72
C SER A 589 -17.14 -22.37 -4.39
N LEU A 590 -17.42 -21.50 -3.42
CA LEU A 590 -16.89 -21.56 -2.06
C LEU A 590 -17.92 -22.17 -1.12
N PRO A 591 -17.52 -23.00 -0.15
CA PRO A 591 -18.43 -23.63 0.79
C PRO A 591 -19.11 -22.60 1.69
N ALA A 592 -20.27 -22.97 2.22
CA ALA A 592 -20.97 -22.17 3.22
C ALA A 592 -20.11 -22.04 4.49
N GLY A 593 -20.05 -20.83 5.06
CA GLY A 593 -19.27 -20.58 6.27
C GLY A 593 -17.82 -20.21 6.04
N THR A 594 -17.37 -20.05 4.80
CA THR A 594 -16.06 -19.47 4.53
C THR A 594 -15.96 -18.11 5.20
N GLU A 595 -15.06 -17.98 6.16
CA GLU A 595 -14.89 -16.74 6.92
C GLU A 595 -13.92 -15.77 6.26
N ARG A 596 -12.86 -16.30 5.61
CA ARG A 596 -11.79 -15.50 5.04
C ARG A 596 -11.51 -15.87 3.59
N ILE A 597 -11.55 -14.88 2.71
CA ILE A 597 -11.24 -15.04 1.29
C ILE A 597 -10.08 -14.11 0.98
N ARG A 598 -8.96 -14.67 0.51
CA ARG A 598 -7.77 -13.90 0.11
C ARG A 598 -7.51 -14.10 -1.36
N PHE A 599 -7.33 -12.99 -2.08
CA PHE A 599 -6.83 -12.97 -3.44
C PHE A 599 -5.36 -12.58 -3.43
N LYS A 600 -4.51 -13.40 -4.03
CA LYS A 600 -3.13 -13.03 -4.34
C LYS A 600 -3.02 -12.71 -5.83
N TYR A 601 -2.38 -11.60 -6.14
CA TYR A 601 -2.14 -11.15 -7.51
C TYR A 601 -0.73 -10.61 -7.63
N SER A 602 -0.18 -10.63 -8.84
CA SER A 602 1.16 -10.16 -9.14
C SER A 602 1.19 -9.39 -10.45
N ALA A 603 2.18 -8.53 -10.57
CA ALA A 603 2.39 -7.71 -11.75
C ALA A 603 3.90 -7.52 -11.91
N PRO A 604 4.56 -8.27 -12.83
CA PRO A 604 6.00 -8.18 -13.03
C PRO A 604 6.39 -6.78 -13.53
N PHE A 605 7.07 -6.04 -12.66
CA PHE A 605 7.48 -4.68 -12.93
C PHE A 605 8.84 -4.39 -12.27
N PHE A 606 9.84 -4.01 -13.08
CA PHE A 606 11.24 -3.91 -12.66
C PHE A 606 11.83 -2.53 -12.92
N GLN A 607 11.07 -1.46 -12.71
CA GLN A 607 11.61 -0.10 -12.80
C GLN A 607 12.01 0.39 -11.41
N PHE A 608 13.28 0.82 -11.27
CA PHE A 608 13.81 1.32 -10.00
C PHE A 608 13.09 2.56 -9.51
N GLY A 609 12.78 2.57 -8.21
CA GLY A 609 12.07 3.65 -7.56
C GLY A 609 10.60 3.76 -7.94
N GLN A 610 10.06 2.78 -8.65
CA GLN A 610 8.64 2.69 -8.96
C GLN A 610 8.09 1.36 -8.46
N GLU A 611 6.94 1.41 -7.82
CA GLU A 611 6.17 0.23 -7.43
C GLU A 611 4.92 0.11 -8.30
N ALA A 612 4.49 -1.12 -8.52
CA ALA A 612 3.18 -1.35 -9.12
C ALA A 612 2.10 -0.95 -8.10
N ILE A 613 1.25 -0.02 -8.51
CA ILE A 613 0.09 0.43 -7.74
C ILE A 613 -1.10 -0.37 -8.24
N PHE A 614 -1.85 -0.95 -7.32
CA PHE A 614 -3.04 -1.72 -7.62
C PHE A 614 -4.29 -0.92 -7.29
N ARG A 615 -5.36 -1.16 -8.01
CA ARG A 615 -6.72 -0.83 -7.59
C ARG A 615 -7.63 -2.02 -7.77
N TYR A 616 -8.58 -2.14 -6.89
CA TYR A 616 -9.49 -3.25 -6.88
C TYR A 616 -10.91 -2.82 -6.59
N ARG A 617 -11.84 -3.64 -6.99
CA ARG A 617 -13.24 -3.59 -6.57
C ARG A 617 -13.79 -4.99 -6.40
N ILE A 618 -14.77 -5.11 -5.53
CA ILE A 618 -15.58 -6.31 -5.41
C ILE A 618 -17.04 -5.90 -5.62
N SER A 619 -17.71 -6.52 -6.56
CA SER A 619 -19.09 -6.21 -6.91
C SER A 619 -20.01 -7.40 -6.61
N GLU A 620 -21.12 -7.11 -5.96
CA GLU A 620 -22.27 -8.00 -5.89
C GLU A 620 -23.12 -7.80 -7.15
N PRO A 621 -23.88 -8.82 -7.61
CA PRO A 621 -24.68 -8.75 -8.85
C PRO A 621 -25.70 -7.60 -8.89
N ASP A 622 -26.13 -7.13 -7.71
CA ASP A 622 -27.17 -6.09 -7.56
C ASP A 622 -26.65 -4.77 -6.98
N SER A 623 -25.34 -4.65 -6.74
CA SER A 623 -24.76 -3.45 -6.12
C SER A 623 -24.31 -2.45 -7.19
N LYS A 624 -24.78 -1.20 -7.07
CA LYS A 624 -24.34 -0.06 -7.90
C LYS A 624 -23.05 0.60 -7.39
N ASN A 625 -22.27 -0.04 -6.54
CA ASN A 625 -21.09 0.57 -5.94
C ASN A 625 -19.86 0.24 -6.82
N ASP A 626 -19.62 1.08 -7.82
CA ASP A 626 -18.53 0.95 -8.81
C ASP A 626 -17.23 1.65 -8.37
N SER A 627 -17.04 1.95 -7.09
CA SER A 627 -15.84 2.65 -6.65
C SER A 627 -14.63 1.73 -6.58
N TRP A 628 -13.54 2.17 -7.19
CA TRP A 628 -12.24 1.53 -7.09
C TRP A 628 -11.53 1.93 -5.80
N ASN A 629 -10.99 0.94 -5.08
CA ASN A 629 -10.10 1.13 -3.94
C ASN A 629 -8.65 0.92 -4.39
N GLN A 630 -7.71 1.72 -3.89
CA GLN A 630 -6.28 1.56 -4.19
C GLN A 630 -5.57 0.80 -3.07
N SER A 631 -4.54 0.03 -3.46
CA SER A 631 -3.67 -0.73 -2.56
C SER A 631 -2.28 -0.86 -3.16
N ASN A 632 -1.25 -0.89 -2.32
CA ASN A 632 0.12 -1.23 -2.72
C ASN A 632 0.47 -2.68 -2.39
N GLU A 633 -0.48 -3.43 -1.80
CA GLU A 633 -0.28 -4.83 -1.43
C GLU A 633 -0.50 -5.75 -2.62
N THR A 634 0.19 -6.88 -2.64
CA THR A 634 0.05 -7.96 -3.64
C THR A 634 -1.02 -8.97 -3.27
N PHE A 635 -1.72 -8.75 -2.17
CA PHE A 635 -2.85 -9.56 -1.74
C PHE A 635 -3.93 -8.71 -1.09
N LEU A 636 -5.15 -9.20 -1.12
CA LEU A 636 -6.31 -8.62 -0.44
C LEU A 636 -7.10 -9.70 0.28
N THR A 637 -7.57 -9.36 1.46
CA THR A 637 -8.35 -10.26 2.29
C THR A 637 -9.72 -9.65 2.56
N PHE A 638 -10.75 -10.45 2.36
CA PHE A 638 -12.14 -10.12 2.69
C PHE A 638 -12.61 -11.08 3.78
N ASP A 639 -13.04 -10.53 4.90
CA ASP A 639 -13.54 -11.31 6.02
C ASP A 639 -15.08 -11.26 6.05
N LYS A 640 -15.71 -12.43 6.26
CA LYS A 640 -17.14 -12.58 6.52
C LYS A 640 -18.07 -11.97 5.46
N LEU A 641 -17.79 -12.25 4.19
CA LEU A 641 -18.71 -11.90 3.12
C LEU A 641 -20.05 -12.67 3.28
N LYS A 642 -21.13 -12.02 2.88
CA LYS A 642 -22.46 -12.68 2.88
C LYS A 642 -22.52 -13.73 1.76
N PRO A 643 -23.35 -14.79 1.90
CA PRO A 643 -23.61 -15.70 0.80
C PRO A 643 -24.13 -14.94 -0.43
N GLY A 644 -23.56 -15.28 -1.60
CA GLY A 644 -23.90 -14.59 -2.85
C GLY A 644 -22.84 -14.78 -3.93
N ARG A 645 -23.14 -14.27 -5.11
CA ARG A 645 -22.21 -14.25 -6.24
C ARG A 645 -21.47 -12.92 -6.25
N TYR A 646 -20.16 -12.98 -6.36
CA TYR A 646 -19.26 -11.84 -6.35
C TYR A 646 -18.34 -11.87 -7.56
N THR A 647 -17.91 -10.70 -8.00
CA THR A 647 -16.81 -10.55 -8.94
C THR A 647 -15.76 -9.66 -8.32
N PHE A 648 -14.58 -10.20 -8.12
CA PHE A 648 -13.38 -9.45 -7.74
C PHE A 648 -12.67 -9.00 -9.01
N GLU A 649 -12.36 -7.71 -9.08
CA GLU A 649 -11.61 -7.13 -10.20
C GLU A 649 -10.42 -6.35 -9.66
N VAL A 650 -9.29 -6.47 -10.35
CA VAL A 650 -8.06 -5.77 -10.03
C VAL A 650 -7.41 -5.22 -11.28
N GLN A 651 -6.81 -4.05 -11.16
CA GLN A 651 -5.98 -3.41 -12.18
C GLN A 651 -4.68 -2.95 -11.54
N CYS A 652 -3.62 -2.85 -12.33
CA CYS A 652 -2.36 -2.28 -11.88
C CYS A 652 -1.90 -1.17 -12.81
N ARG A 653 -1.04 -0.30 -12.30
CA ARG A 653 -0.28 0.67 -13.07
C ARG A 653 1.07 0.94 -12.43
N SER A 654 2.01 1.46 -13.18
CA SER A 654 3.14 2.19 -12.61
C SER A 654 2.77 3.66 -12.38
N ASN A 655 3.65 4.41 -11.75
CA ASN A 655 3.44 5.85 -11.58
C ASN A 655 3.34 6.63 -12.91
N ILE A 656 3.85 6.06 -14.00
CA ILE A 656 3.91 6.70 -15.33
C ILE A 656 3.06 6.01 -16.41
N SER A 657 2.38 4.90 -16.09
CA SER A 657 1.51 4.17 -17.03
C SER A 657 0.03 4.40 -16.75
N SER A 658 -0.79 4.19 -17.77
CA SER A 658 -2.24 4.03 -17.61
C SER A 658 -2.54 2.75 -16.81
N TRP A 659 -3.77 2.63 -16.30
CA TRP A 659 -4.24 1.40 -15.68
C TRP A 659 -4.23 0.27 -16.72
N SER A 660 -3.77 -0.92 -16.30
CA SER A 660 -3.81 -2.14 -17.12
C SER A 660 -5.26 -2.56 -17.42
N ASP A 661 -5.41 -3.54 -18.30
CA ASP A 661 -6.66 -4.26 -18.44
C ASP A 661 -7.06 -4.89 -17.10
N SER A 662 -8.38 -4.98 -16.87
CA SER A 662 -8.92 -5.55 -15.64
C SER A 662 -8.79 -7.06 -15.66
N GLN A 663 -8.19 -7.63 -14.61
CA GLN A 663 -8.28 -9.05 -14.32
C GLN A 663 -9.42 -9.30 -13.37
N SER A 664 -10.23 -10.32 -13.62
CA SER A 664 -11.41 -10.62 -12.80
C SER A 664 -11.52 -12.10 -12.43
N VAL A 665 -12.04 -12.35 -11.24
CA VAL A 665 -12.41 -13.68 -10.75
C VAL A 665 -13.82 -13.62 -10.20
N SER A 666 -14.70 -14.44 -10.77
CA SER A 666 -16.05 -14.62 -10.27
C SER A 666 -16.11 -15.79 -9.29
N PHE A 667 -16.72 -15.57 -8.14
CA PHE A 667 -16.90 -16.62 -7.15
C PHE A 667 -18.31 -16.58 -6.54
N ASN A 668 -18.78 -17.72 -6.10
CA ASN A 668 -20.09 -17.89 -5.48
C ASN A 668 -19.92 -18.47 -4.08
N LEU A 669 -20.24 -17.68 -3.05
CA LEU A 669 -20.25 -18.12 -1.68
C LEU A 669 -21.61 -18.74 -1.39
N LEU A 670 -21.59 -20.06 -1.17
CA LEU A 670 -22.82 -20.82 -0.96
C LEU A 670 -23.46 -20.46 0.39
N PRO A 671 -24.77 -20.29 0.45
CA PRO A 671 -25.48 -20.12 1.71
C PRO A 671 -25.47 -21.42 2.51
N TYR A 672 -25.56 -21.29 3.83
CA TYR A 672 -25.80 -22.48 4.66
C TYR A 672 -27.08 -23.18 4.23
N TRP A 673 -27.12 -24.51 4.39
CA TRP A 673 -28.28 -25.34 3.99
C TRP A 673 -29.60 -24.84 4.57
N TYR A 674 -29.58 -24.26 5.80
CA TYR A 674 -30.74 -23.70 6.46
C TYR A 674 -31.11 -22.27 5.98
N GLU A 675 -30.26 -21.60 5.25
CA GLU A 675 -30.52 -20.27 4.68
C GLU A 675 -31.16 -20.33 3.30
N GLN A 676 -31.18 -21.52 2.68
CA GLN A 676 -31.81 -21.72 1.37
C GLN A 676 -33.30 -21.40 1.41
N THR A 677 -33.71 -20.59 0.44
CA THR A 677 -35.11 -20.13 0.34
C THR A 677 -36.13 -21.27 0.34
N LEU A 678 -35.83 -22.35 -0.33
CA LEU A 678 -36.70 -23.53 -0.40
C LEU A 678 -36.90 -24.15 1.00
N LEU A 679 -35.85 -24.25 1.79
CA LEU A 679 -35.95 -24.79 3.14
C LEU A 679 -36.75 -23.86 4.08
N LYS A 680 -36.59 -22.55 3.93
CA LYS A 680 -37.38 -21.55 4.66
C LYS A 680 -38.85 -21.71 4.36
N TRP A 681 -39.21 -21.96 3.10
CA TRP A 681 -40.61 -22.26 2.72
C TRP A 681 -41.10 -23.60 3.27
N ILE A 682 -40.27 -24.64 3.29
CA ILE A 682 -40.60 -25.94 3.89
C ILE A 682 -40.81 -25.79 5.40
N ILE A 683 -39.92 -25.06 6.10
CA ILE A 683 -40.05 -24.78 7.52
C ILE A 683 -41.33 -23.95 7.80
N ALA A 684 -41.57 -22.91 6.99
CA ALA A 684 -42.80 -22.11 7.10
C ALA A 684 -44.06 -22.95 6.85
N PHE A 685 -44.03 -23.88 5.89
CA PHE A 685 -45.14 -24.80 5.60
C PHE A 685 -45.36 -25.79 6.74
N ILE A 686 -44.27 -26.41 7.25
CA ILE A 686 -44.35 -27.32 8.41
C ILE A 686 -44.88 -26.56 9.66
N SER A 687 -44.35 -25.34 9.89
CA SER A 687 -44.79 -24.49 10.99
C SER A 687 -46.28 -24.10 10.86
N SER A 688 -46.73 -23.83 9.63
CA SER A 688 -48.13 -23.53 9.35
C SER A 688 -49.01 -24.75 9.63
N ILE A 689 -48.59 -25.93 9.24
CA ILE A 689 -49.31 -27.18 9.57
C ILE A 689 -49.32 -27.40 11.10
N ALA A 690 -48.17 -27.20 11.77
CA ALA A 690 -48.10 -27.34 13.23
C ALA A 690 -49.03 -26.32 13.95
N ILE A 691 -49.09 -25.08 13.44
CA ILE A 691 -50.00 -24.05 13.95
C ILE A 691 -51.46 -24.47 13.74
N ILE A 692 -51.83 -25.01 12.57
CA ILE A 692 -53.19 -25.48 12.28
C ILE A 692 -53.55 -26.64 13.22
N LEU A 693 -52.64 -27.62 13.38
CA LEU A 693 -52.84 -28.74 14.31
C LEU A 693 -52.95 -28.26 15.77
N THR A 694 -52.13 -27.27 16.15
CA THR A 694 -52.20 -26.68 17.49
C THR A 694 -53.50 -25.91 17.72
N ILE A 695 -53.97 -25.18 16.71
CA ILE A 695 -55.26 -24.50 16.74
C ILE A 695 -56.42 -25.52 16.85
N GLN A 696 -56.32 -26.64 16.13
CA GLN A 696 -57.30 -27.72 16.26
C GLN A 696 -57.30 -28.34 17.68
N GLN A 697 -56.09 -28.63 18.22
CA GLN A 697 -55.93 -29.12 19.59
C GLN A 697 -56.43 -28.10 20.65
N ILE A 698 -56.11 -26.81 20.43
CA ILE A 698 -56.63 -25.75 21.31
C ILE A 698 -58.15 -25.66 21.23
N ARG A 699 -58.70 -25.81 20.04
CA ARG A 699 -60.18 -25.82 19.85
C ARG A 699 -60.86 -27.00 20.55
N GLU A 700 -60.23 -28.17 20.50
CA GLU A 700 -60.69 -29.34 21.29
C GLU A 700 -60.48 -29.17 22.80
N SER A 701 -59.37 -28.53 23.19
CA SER A 701 -59.07 -28.25 24.60
C SER A 701 -59.95 -27.15 25.22
N ILE A 702 -60.38 -26.13 24.43
CA ILE A 702 -61.22 -25.04 24.87
C ILE A 702 -62.66 -25.60 25.23
N ILE A 703 -63.12 -26.63 24.58
CA ILE A 703 -64.40 -27.30 24.88
C ILE A 703 -64.25 -28.03 26.22
N SER A 704 -63.06 -28.52 26.59
CA SER A 704 -62.86 -29.25 27.87
C SER A 704 -62.51 -28.34 29.08
N ARG A 705 -62.10 -27.07 28.83
CA ARG A 705 -61.51 -26.18 29.87
C ARG A 705 -62.46 -25.11 30.45
N ARG A 706 -63.75 -25.34 30.57
CA ARG A 706 -64.59 -24.47 31.40
C ARG A 706 -64.30 -24.58 32.92
N LYS A 707 -63.19 -25.24 33.31
CA LYS A 707 -62.93 -25.60 34.74
C LYS A 707 -61.70 -24.98 35.39
N LEU A 708 -60.94 -24.08 34.76
CA LEU A 708 -59.76 -23.51 35.42
C LEU A 708 -59.77 -21.99 35.35
N LYS A 709 -60.40 -21.34 36.29
CA LYS A 709 -60.46 -19.90 36.49
C LYS A 709 -59.21 -19.32 37.15
N THR A 710 -58.26 -20.14 37.57
CA THR A 710 -57.08 -19.73 38.33
C THR A 710 -55.81 -19.52 37.45
N ASP A 711 -55.76 -20.14 36.27
CA ASP A 711 -54.56 -20.02 35.42
C ASP A 711 -54.48 -18.75 34.56
N LYS A 712 -55.58 -17.99 34.49
CA LYS A 712 -55.66 -16.77 33.70
C LYS A 712 -54.76 -15.63 34.21
N LEU A 713 -54.48 -15.63 35.50
CA LEU A 713 -53.68 -14.57 36.11
C LEU A 713 -52.18 -14.71 35.83
N PHE A 714 -51.70 -15.94 35.66
CA PHE A 714 -50.28 -16.19 35.37
C PHE A 714 -49.88 -15.89 33.92
N ALA A 715 -50.80 -16.05 32.97
CA ALA A 715 -50.50 -15.81 31.56
C ALA A 715 -50.34 -14.32 31.20
N GLU A 716 -51.05 -13.43 31.88
CA GLU A 716 -50.94 -11.98 31.63
C GLU A 716 -49.61 -11.39 32.12
N LEU A 717 -49.01 -11.96 33.15
CA LEU A 717 -47.70 -11.53 33.66
C LEU A 717 -46.53 -11.93 32.78
N SER A 718 -46.62 -13.06 32.07
CA SER A 718 -45.54 -13.52 31.20
C SER A 718 -45.39 -12.69 29.90
N ALA A 719 -46.53 -12.19 29.38
CA ALA A 719 -46.54 -11.39 28.15
C ALA A 719 -45.94 -9.97 28.35
N LYS A 720 -46.13 -9.39 29.55
CA LYS A 720 -45.54 -8.06 29.86
C LYS A 720 -44.01 -8.06 30.10
N LYS A 721 -43.39 -9.21 30.38
CA LYS A 721 -41.98 -9.36 30.66
C LYS A 721 -41.05 -9.21 29.45
N THR A 722 -41.54 -9.33 28.24
CA THR A 722 -40.72 -9.44 27.03
C THR A 722 -40.23 -8.09 26.48
N GLN A 723 -40.85 -6.99 26.90
CA GLN A 723 -40.51 -5.65 26.37
C GLN A 723 -39.33 -4.96 27.04
N PHE A 724 -38.94 -5.37 28.26
CA PHE A 724 -37.78 -4.76 28.96
C PHE A 724 -36.42 -5.09 28.35
N LYS A 725 -36.28 -6.15 27.56
CA LYS A 725 -35.01 -6.65 27.06
C LYS A 725 -34.38 -5.80 25.95
N ASN A 726 -35.15 -5.12 25.12
CA ASN A 726 -34.61 -4.53 23.89
C ASN A 726 -33.85 -3.21 24.10
N HIS A 727 -34.35 -2.33 24.94
CA HIS A 727 -33.79 -1.01 25.17
C HIS A 727 -32.41 -1.09 25.85
N PHE A 728 -32.27 -2.00 26.81
CA PHE A 728 -31.01 -2.20 27.52
C PHE A 728 -29.89 -2.79 26.63
N ILE A 729 -30.25 -3.71 25.74
CA ILE A 729 -29.31 -4.30 24.76
C ILE A 729 -28.79 -3.23 23.78
N PHE A 730 -29.70 -2.38 23.27
CA PHE A 730 -29.30 -1.30 22.37
C PHE A 730 -28.37 -0.27 23.04
N ASN A 731 -28.62 0.05 24.29
CA ASN A 731 -27.80 1.00 25.04
C ASN A 731 -26.38 0.47 25.27
N ALA A 732 -26.24 -0.82 25.59
CA ALA A 732 -24.92 -1.44 25.76
C ALA A 732 -24.14 -1.55 24.45
N LEU A 733 -24.78 -1.91 23.35
CA LEU A 733 -24.12 -1.95 22.03
C LEU A 733 -23.62 -0.58 21.58
N ASN A 734 -24.35 0.49 21.89
CA ASN A 734 -23.92 1.85 21.61
C ASN A 734 -22.70 2.25 22.46
N SER A 735 -22.62 1.81 23.71
CA SER A 735 -21.47 2.06 24.57
C SER A 735 -20.21 1.33 24.08
N VAL A 736 -20.33 0.07 23.70
CA VAL A 736 -19.25 -0.71 23.06
C VAL A 736 -18.76 0.00 21.79
N ARG A 737 -19.66 0.47 20.97
CA ARG A 737 -19.33 1.23 19.76
C ARG A 737 -18.57 2.52 20.08
N ASN A 738 -18.97 3.26 21.10
CA ASN A 738 -18.32 4.50 21.49
C ASN A 738 -16.90 4.23 22.03
N HIS A 739 -16.71 3.22 22.87
CA HIS A 739 -15.39 2.84 23.40
C HIS A 739 -14.45 2.29 22.29
N LEU A 740 -14.99 1.60 21.28
CA LEU A 740 -14.20 1.19 20.11
C LEU A 740 -13.77 2.37 19.24
N LEU A 741 -14.59 3.42 19.15
CA LEU A 741 -14.25 4.63 18.40
C LEU A 741 -13.21 5.51 19.09
N THR A 742 -13.07 5.42 20.42
CA THR A 742 -12.07 6.13 21.23
C THR A 742 -10.77 5.33 21.41
N ASN A 743 -10.68 4.12 20.88
CA ASN A 743 -9.51 3.24 20.97
C ASN A 743 -9.16 2.74 22.38
N GLU A 744 -10.13 2.69 23.28
CA GLU A 744 -10.03 2.25 24.69
C GLU A 744 -10.31 0.74 24.79
N LEU A 745 -9.45 -0.08 24.22
CA LEU A 745 -9.65 -1.54 24.09
C LEU A 745 -9.80 -2.27 25.42
N LYS A 746 -9.09 -1.84 26.45
CA LYS A 746 -9.15 -2.47 27.78
C LYS A 746 -10.47 -2.16 28.48
N GLU A 747 -10.91 -0.92 28.44
CA GLU A 747 -12.19 -0.49 29.01
C GLU A 747 -13.38 -1.13 28.29
N THR A 748 -13.25 -1.36 26.98
CA THR A 748 -14.27 -2.11 26.21
C THR A 748 -14.39 -3.55 26.66
N ASP A 749 -13.26 -4.21 26.94
CA ASP A 749 -13.27 -5.61 27.41
C ASP A 749 -13.87 -5.72 28.83
N ASP A 750 -13.43 -4.84 29.74
CA ASP A 750 -13.96 -4.79 31.11
C ASP A 750 -15.48 -4.51 31.12
N PHE A 751 -15.98 -3.61 30.28
CA PHE A 751 -17.40 -3.34 30.11
C PHE A 751 -18.15 -4.55 29.56
N LEU A 752 -17.64 -5.22 28.55
CA LEU A 752 -18.27 -6.41 27.95
C LEU A 752 -18.35 -7.57 28.93
N VAL A 753 -17.31 -7.75 29.75
CA VAL A 753 -17.29 -8.78 30.80
C VAL A 753 -18.34 -8.48 31.87
N ALA A 754 -18.40 -7.24 32.37
CA ALA A 754 -19.39 -6.83 33.35
C ALA A 754 -20.80 -6.94 32.79
N TYR A 755 -21.03 -6.49 31.56
CA TYR A 755 -22.32 -6.59 30.88
C TYR A 755 -22.78 -8.04 30.68
N SER A 756 -21.88 -8.93 30.28
CA SER A 756 -22.19 -10.35 30.15
C SER A 756 -22.59 -10.99 31.46
N LYS A 757 -21.92 -10.61 32.56
CA LYS A 757 -22.25 -11.04 33.92
C LYS A 757 -23.63 -10.56 34.35
N LEU A 758 -23.96 -9.28 34.12
CA LEU A 758 -25.26 -8.71 34.45
C LEU A 758 -26.38 -9.43 33.70
N MET A 759 -26.20 -9.58 32.38
CA MET A 759 -27.19 -10.25 31.53
C MET A 759 -27.48 -11.68 32.01
N ARG A 760 -26.46 -12.42 32.37
CA ARG A 760 -26.63 -13.78 32.87
C ARG A 760 -27.40 -13.78 34.20
N LYS A 761 -27.00 -12.95 35.20
CA LYS A 761 -27.71 -12.84 36.50
C LYS A 761 -29.16 -12.38 36.31
N MET A 762 -29.40 -11.39 35.43
CA MET A 762 -30.79 -10.95 35.14
C MET A 762 -31.66 -12.08 34.54
N LEU A 763 -31.10 -12.91 33.68
CA LEU A 763 -31.78 -14.06 33.10
C LEU A 763 -32.11 -15.09 34.17
N ASP A 764 -31.18 -15.36 35.08
CA ASP A 764 -31.36 -16.35 36.15
C ASP A 764 -32.47 -15.94 37.13
N VAL A 765 -32.57 -14.65 37.51
CA VAL A 765 -33.54 -14.15 38.48
C VAL A 765 -34.87 -13.73 37.85
N SER A 766 -34.91 -13.49 36.54
CA SER A 766 -36.09 -12.94 35.86
C SER A 766 -37.36 -13.81 35.97
N ASN A 767 -37.21 -15.10 36.20
CA ASN A 767 -38.32 -16.06 36.31
C ASN A 767 -38.77 -16.33 37.75
N LEU A 768 -38.06 -15.76 38.71
CA LEU A 768 -38.33 -15.94 40.13
C LEU A 768 -39.32 -14.87 40.64
N VAL A 769 -40.22 -15.22 41.54
CA VAL A 769 -41.15 -14.29 42.19
C VAL A 769 -40.42 -13.58 43.34
N LEU A 770 -39.72 -14.35 44.15
CA LEU A 770 -38.94 -13.90 45.30
C LEU A 770 -37.52 -14.42 45.15
N ILE A 771 -36.53 -13.59 45.49
CA ILE A 771 -35.09 -13.91 45.54
C ILE A 771 -34.50 -13.48 46.85
N PRO A 772 -33.36 -14.06 47.28
CA PRO A 772 -32.60 -13.52 48.41
C PRO A 772 -32.24 -12.06 48.18
N LEU A 773 -32.31 -11.25 49.25
CA LEU A 773 -31.94 -9.82 49.14
C LEU A 773 -30.51 -9.61 48.70
N LYS A 774 -29.62 -10.53 48.99
CA LYS A 774 -28.20 -10.53 48.53
C LYS A 774 -28.12 -10.62 46.99
N GLU A 775 -28.91 -11.49 46.36
CA GLU A 775 -28.89 -11.63 44.91
C GLU A 775 -29.43 -10.37 44.19
N GLU A 776 -30.46 -9.74 44.79
CA GLU A 776 -30.95 -8.46 44.30
C GLU A 776 -29.89 -7.35 44.43
N LEU A 777 -29.19 -7.26 45.53
CA LEU A 777 -28.11 -6.31 45.77
C LEU A 777 -26.92 -6.53 44.82
N ASP A 778 -26.52 -7.77 44.62
CA ASP A 778 -25.44 -8.13 43.70
C ASP A 778 -25.79 -7.70 42.25
N LEU A 779 -27.08 -7.84 41.90
CA LEU A 779 -27.56 -7.45 40.57
C LEU A 779 -27.56 -5.92 40.44
N ILE A 780 -28.03 -5.21 41.43
CA ILE A 780 -28.05 -3.75 41.48
C ILE A 780 -26.66 -3.15 41.51
N GLN A 781 -25.75 -3.71 42.30
CA GLN A 781 -24.37 -3.28 42.34
C GLN A 781 -23.69 -3.43 40.97
N LEU A 782 -23.90 -4.56 40.32
CA LEU A 782 -23.34 -4.81 38.98
C LEU A 782 -23.96 -3.85 37.95
N TYR A 783 -25.25 -3.57 38.04
CA TYR A 783 -25.94 -2.59 37.21
C TYR A 783 -25.37 -1.18 37.40
N MET A 784 -25.22 -0.71 38.65
CA MET A 784 -24.67 0.60 38.96
C MET A 784 -23.22 0.72 38.47
N THR A 785 -22.42 -0.34 38.64
CA THR A 785 -21.04 -0.38 38.15
C THR A 785 -20.97 -0.19 36.62
N ILE A 786 -21.84 -0.87 35.88
CA ILE A 786 -21.89 -0.73 34.42
C ILE A 786 -22.34 0.66 34.00
N GLU A 787 -23.34 1.23 34.67
CA GLU A 787 -23.78 2.59 34.40
C GLU A 787 -22.71 3.62 34.77
N HIS A 788 -22.00 3.40 35.85
CA HIS A 788 -20.87 4.24 36.25
C HIS A 788 -19.71 4.18 35.23
N MET A 789 -19.36 2.99 34.74
CA MET A 789 -18.39 2.84 33.62
C MET A 789 -18.87 3.57 32.36
N ARG A 790 -20.17 3.60 32.10
CA ARG A 790 -20.75 4.23 30.92
C ARG A 790 -20.80 5.75 31.01
N LEU A 791 -21.09 6.27 32.20
CA LEU A 791 -21.38 7.68 32.43
C LEU A 791 -20.16 8.47 32.89
N LYS A 792 -19.02 7.83 33.08
CA LYS A 792 -17.70 8.39 33.47
C LYS A 792 -17.86 9.68 34.33
N ASP A 793 -17.65 9.58 35.61
CA ASP A 793 -17.61 10.70 36.55
C ASP A 793 -18.90 11.54 36.72
N GLN A 794 -20.03 11.13 36.12
CA GLN A 794 -21.28 11.86 36.26
C GLN A 794 -22.07 11.52 37.51
N PHE A 795 -21.79 10.38 38.13
CA PHE A 795 -22.37 10.06 39.45
C PHE A 795 -21.48 9.13 40.25
N GLU A 796 -21.59 9.28 41.58
CA GLU A 796 -21.04 8.36 42.56
C GLU A 796 -22.18 7.60 43.24
N PHE A 797 -21.88 6.42 43.77
CA PHE A 797 -22.88 5.65 44.50
C PHE A 797 -22.30 4.94 45.71
N ASP A 798 -23.13 4.74 46.71
CA ASP A 798 -22.82 3.97 47.91
C ASP A 798 -23.94 3.04 48.33
N ILE A 799 -23.61 1.90 48.91
CA ILE A 799 -24.53 0.92 49.47
C ILE A 799 -24.19 0.67 50.89
N GLU A 800 -25.01 1.18 51.79
CA GLU A 800 -24.89 1.03 53.24
C GLU A 800 -25.87 0.04 53.82
N ILE A 801 -25.42 -0.94 54.56
CA ILE A 801 -26.22 -1.99 55.16
C ILE A 801 -26.07 -1.92 56.66
N ALA A 802 -27.19 -1.75 57.38
CA ALA A 802 -27.18 -1.71 58.85
C ALA A 802 -26.71 -3.06 59.45
N PRO A 803 -25.95 -3.04 60.54
CA PRO A 803 -25.27 -4.23 61.07
C PRO A 803 -26.20 -5.38 61.48
N ASN A 804 -27.49 -5.12 61.62
CA ASN A 804 -28.54 -6.10 62.02
C ASN A 804 -29.24 -6.76 60.86
N VAL A 805 -28.84 -6.53 59.62
CA VAL A 805 -29.49 -7.07 58.41
C VAL A 805 -28.78 -8.33 57.91
N ASP A 806 -29.49 -9.46 57.86
CA ASP A 806 -28.98 -10.72 57.30
C ASP A 806 -29.47 -10.88 55.88
N LEU A 807 -28.62 -10.53 54.92
CA LEU A 807 -28.94 -10.50 53.45
C LEU A 807 -29.30 -11.88 52.88
N ASP A 808 -28.77 -12.96 53.46
CA ASP A 808 -28.99 -14.31 52.94
C ASP A 808 -30.33 -14.89 53.35
N LYS A 809 -30.91 -14.41 54.48
CA LYS A 809 -32.23 -14.86 55.00
C LYS A 809 -33.38 -14.03 54.46
N LEU A 810 -33.18 -12.76 54.18
CA LEU A 810 -34.19 -11.88 53.72
C LEU A 810 -34.52 -12.13 52.23
N LYS A 811 -35.81 -12.13 51.88
CA LYS A 811 -36.26 -12.26 50.51
C LYS A 811 -36.95 -11.00 50.05
N CYS A 812 -36.78 -10.66 48.78
CA CYS A 812 -37.49 -9.56 48.15
C CYS A 812 -38.07 -10.00 46.79
N PRO A 813 -39.05 -9.29 46.27
CA PRO A 813 -39.49 -9.49 44.90
C PRO A 813 -38.36 -9.24 43.89
N ALA A 814 -38.07 -10.20 43.01
CA ALA A 814 -36.98 -10.09 42.08
C ALA A 814 -37.05 -8.81 41.25
N MET A 815 -35.94 -8.11 41.11
CA MET A 815 -35.81 -6.89 40.29
C MET A 815 -36.70 -5.72 40.78
N ILE A 816 -37.00 -5.66 42.08
CA ILE A 816 -37.81 -4.58 42.65
C ILE A 816 -37.04 -3.27 42.76
N MET A 817 -35.75 -3.34 43.16
CA MET A 817 -34.90 -2.16 43.29
C MET A 817 -34.48 -1.56 41.95
N GLN A 818 -34.36 -2.38 40.93
CA GLN A 818 -33.85 -1.97 39.64
C GLN A 818 -34.58 -0.76 39.05
N VAL A 819 -35.89 -0.76 39.11
CA VAL A 819 -36.72 0.33 38.55
C VAL A 819 -36.44 1.66 39.26
N PHE A 820 -36.23 1.65 40.55
CA PHE A 820 -35.96 2.87 41.32
C PHE A 820 -34.55 3.35 41.10
N VAL A 821 -33.55 2.47 40.99
CA VAL A 821 -32.15 2.79 40.67
C VAL A 821 -32.03 3.31 39.24
N GLU A 822 -32.70 2.70 38.28
CA GLU A 822 -32.80 3.21 36.91
C GLU A 822 -33.40 4.63 36.87
N ASN A 823 -34.50 4.86 37.55
CA ASN A 823 -35.13 6.18 37.60
C ASN A 823 -34.24 7.22 38.26
N ALA A 824 -33.52 6.87 39.33
CA ALA A 824 -32.60 7.74 40.05
C ALA A 824 -31.43 8.16 39.12
N ILE A 825 -30.82 7.22 38.38
CA ILE A 825 -29.70 7.52 37.45
C ILE A 825 -30.21 8.33 36.26
N TRP A 826 -31.21 7.82 35.54
CA TRP A 826 -31.63 8.39 34.26
C TRP A 826 -32.46 9.66 34.34
N HIS A 827 -33.30 9.78 35.35
CA HIS A 827 -34.25 10.88 35.49
C HIS A 827 -33.91 11.82 36.64
N GLY A 828 -33.12 11.32 37.62
CA GLY A 828 -32.69 12.14 38.74
C GLY A 828 -31.34 12.78 38.45
N ILE A 829 -30.32 11.97 38.25
CA ILE A 829 -28.90 12.40 38.22
C ILE A 829 -28.47 12.84 36.83
N MET A 830 -28.78 12.07 35.78
CA MET A 830 -28.37 12.42 34.40
C MET A 830 -28.68 13.85 33.91
N PRO A 831 -29.78 14.47 34.34
CA PRO A 831 -30.05 15.85 33.97
C PRO A 831 -29.31 16.90 34.80
N LEU A 832 -28.42 16.53 35.76
CA LEU A 832 -27.58 17.45 36.51
C LEU A 832 -26.37 17.85 35.67
N ASP A 833 -25.92 19.08 35.85
CA ASP A 833 -24.65 19.58 35.25
C ASP A 833 -23.43 19.19 36.08
N ASP A 834 -23.62 18.78 37.33
CA ASP A 834 -22.57 18.35 38.30
C ASP A 834 -22.70 16.83 38.59
N THR A 835 -21.66 16.25 39.19
CA THR A 835 -21.63 14.84 39.62
C THR A 835 -22.72 14.62 40.69
N GLY A 836 -23.68 13.74 40.45
CA GLY A 836 -24.71 13.37 41.39
C GLY A 836 -24.36 12.17 42.25
N PHE A 837 -25.10 11.98 43.33
CA PHE A 837 -24.86 10.90 44.29
C PHE A 837 -26.09 10.03 44.49
N LEU A 838 -25.89 8.72 44.38
CA LEU A 838 -26.94 7.70 44.59
C LEU A 838 -26.59 6.86 45.82
N SER A 839 -27.46 6.82 46.82
CA SER A 839 -27.29 6.00 48.00
C SER A 839 -28.39 4.95 48.12
N ILE A 840 -28.03 3.75 48.50
CA ILE A 840 -28.91 2.67 48.88
C ILE A 840 -28.65 2.32 50.35
N PHE A 841 -29.64 2.53 51.17
CA PHE A 841 -29.55 2.22 52.61
C PHE A 841 -30.54 1.12 52.97
N ILE A 842 -30.06 0.06 53.65
CA ILE A 842 -30.90 -1.06 54.08
C ILE A 842 -30.88 -1.16 55.59
N SER A 843 -32.08 -1.14 56.17
CA SER A 843 -32.27 -1.27 57.62
C SER A 843 -33.32 -2.27 57.96
N GLN A 844 -33.24 -2.92 59.10
CA GLN A 844 -34.21 -3.93 59.55
C GLN A 844 -34.80 -3.53 60.91
N GLN A 845 -36.17 -3.69 60.97
CA GLN A 845 -36.93 -3.54 62.22
C GLN A 845 -37.52 -4.91 62.62
N LYS A 846 -38.28 -4.97 63.71
CA LYS A 846 -38.76 -6.27 64.26
C LYS A 846 -39.56 -7.13 63.30
N GLU A 847 -40.40 -6.51 62.44
CA GLU A 847 -41.30 -7.24 61.51
C GLU A 847 -41.07 -6.93 60.04
N TYR A 848 -40.39 -5.85 59.74
CA TYR A 848 -40.08 -5.35 58.41
C TYR A 848 -38.62 -4.98 58.25
N TYR A 849 -38.15 -5.04 57.05
CA TYR A 849 -36.92 -4.39 56.60
C TYR A 849 -37.21 -3.36 55.54
N THR A 850 -36.44 -2.29 55.51
CA THR A 850 -36.66 -1.17 54.58
C THR A 850 -35.42 -0.98 53.69
N ILE A 851 -35.67 -0.96 52.39
CA ILE A 851 -34.65 -0.59 51.41
C ILE A 851 -34.95 0.85 51.02
N ARG A 852 -34.01 1.73 51.19
CA ARG A 852 -34.13 3.13 50.80
C ARG A 852 -33.16 3.44 49.67
N VAL A 853 -33.66 3.92 48.55
CA VAL A 853 -32.88 4.40 47.37
C VAL A 853 -33.05 5.91 47.34
N THR A 854 -31.93 6.63 47.43
CA THR A 854 -31.97 8.10 47.46
C THR A 854 -30.97 8.65 46.43
N ASP A 855 -31.39 9.59 45.62
CA ASP A 855 -30.60 10.36 44.71
C ASP A 855 -30.64 11.85 45.10
N ASP A 856 -29.60 12.57 44.79
CA ASP A 856 -29.52 14.03 44.90
C ASP A 856 -29.80 14.75 43.56
N GLY A 857 -30.46 14.06 42.69
CA GLY A 857 -30.80 14.50 41.33
C GLY A 857 -31.75 15.72 41.27
N VAL A 858 -32.25 16.01 40.07
CA VAL A 858 -33.13 17.17 39.82
C VAL A 858 -34.43 17.12 40.59
N GLY A 859 -34.89 15.96 41.10
CA GLY A 859 -36.14 15.77 41.78
C GLY A 859 -37.36 16.30 41.03
N PHE A 860 -38.54 16.11 41.62
CA PHE A 860 -39.79 16.64 41.03
C PHE A 860 -40.78 16.95 42.14
N GLU A 861 -41.82 17.78 41.84
CA GLU A 861 -42.92 18.07 42.77
C GLU A 861 -43.96 16.98 42.70
N ILE A 862 -44.21 16.28 43.81
CA ILE A 862 -45.15 15.17 43.91
C ILE A 862 -46.61 15.62 43.65
N SER A 863 -46.95 16.89 43.89
CA SER A 863 -48.25 17.49 43.63
C SER A 863 -48.64 17.57 42.17
N ASN A 864 -47.71 17.42 41.25
CA ASN A 864 -47.92 17.52 39.78
C ASN A 864 -48.11 16.17 39.09
N ILE A 865 -48.23 15.06 39.83
CA ILE A 865 -48.48 13.75 39.26
C ILE A 865 -50.00 13.61 39.06
N ASN A 866 -50.52 14.25 38.01
CA ASN A 866 -51.87 13.96 37.51
C ASN A 866 -51.93 12.50 37.01
N ASN A 867 -53.03 11.79 37.22
CA ASN A 867 -53.31 10.38 36.99
C ASN A 867 -52.92 9.78 35.61
N ASN A 868 -52.32 10.56 34.69
CA ASN A 868 -51.97 10.12 33.35
C ASN A 868 -50.45 9.99 33.07
N ARG A 869 -49.57 10.21 34.06
CA ARG A 869 -48.10 10.01 33.91
C ARG A 869 -47.50 9.16 35.05
N LYS A 870 -48.10 8.00 35.37
CA LYS A 870 -47.35 6.97 36.09
C LYS A 870 -46.30 6.43 35.14
N SER A 871 -44.99 6.53 35.51
CA SER A 871 -43.92 5.92 34.69
C SER A 871 -44.26 4.44 34.54
N TRP A 872 -44.08 3.91 33.37
CA TRP A 872 -44.38 2.50 33.04
C TRP A 872 -43.66 1.52 33.99
N GLY A 873 -42.49 1.86 34.50
CA GLY A 873 -41.73 1.08 35.45
C GLY A 873 -42.39 0.99 36.83
N THR A 874 -42.89 2.09 37.37
CA THR A 874 -43.61 2.13 38.67
C THR A 874 -44.94 1.38 38.64
N GLN A 875 -45.60 1.31 37.49
CA GLN A 875 -46.85 0.56 37.34
C GLN A 875 -46.59 -0.96 37.37
N ILE A 876 -45.54 -1.46 36.76
CA ILE A 876 -45.14 -2.87 36.78
C ILE A 876 -44.75 -3.31 38.21
N VAL A 877 -44.06 -2.44 38.93
CA VAL A 877 -43.69 -2.72 40.34
C VAL A 877 -44.96 -2.80 41.19
N ASN A 878 -45.91 -1.87 41.01
CA ASN A 878 -47.18 -1.90 41.76
C ASN A 878 -48.02 -3.15 41.44
N ASP A 879 -48.17 -3.51 40.14
CA ASP A 879 -48.90 -4.73 39.74
C ASP A 879 -48.25 -5.98 40.32
N LYS A 880 -46.94 -6.04 40.41
CA LYS A 880 -46.16 -7.15 41.01
C LYS A 880 -46.38 -7.22 42.53
N ILE A 881 -46.36 -6.09 43.22
CA ILE A 881 -46.65 -6.00 44.64
C ILE A 881 -48.05 -6.42 44.97
N GLU A 882 -49.04 -5.98 44.22
CA GLU A 882 -50.44 -6.37 44.42
C GLU A 882 -50.62 -7.88 44.23
N LEU A 883 -49.94 -8.50 43.29
CA LEU A 883 -50.00 -9.95 43.14
C LEU A 883 -49.33 -10.68 44.30
N ILE A 884 -48.20 -10.20 44.81
CA ILE A 884 -47.47 -10.79 45.95
C ILE A 884 -48.30 -10.64 47.19
N LYS A 885 -48.94 -9.49 47.43
CA LYS A 885 -49.89 -9.26 48.49
C LYS A 885 -51.01 -10.28 48.46
N ALA A 886 -51.64 -10.48 47.29
CA ALA A 886 -52.73 -11.42 47.09
C ALA A 886 -52.30 -12.89 47.19
N THR A 887 -51.05 -13.24 46.88
CA THR A 887 -50.60 -14.64 46.88
C THR A 887 -50.03 -15.07 48.24
N TYR A 888 -49.32 -14.17 48.93
CA TYR A 888 -48.67 -14.50 50.19
C TYR A 888 -49.35 -13.89 51.44
N ASP A 889 -50.44 -13.14 51.25
CA ASP A 889 -51.16 -12.41 52.30
C ASP A 889 -50.30 -11.49 53.16
N VAL A 890 -49.37 -10.80 52.48
CA VAL A 890 -48.35 -9.90 53.08
C VAL A 890 -48.58 -8.45 52.68
N ASN A 891 -48.19 -7.53 53.57
CA ASN A 891 -48.29 -6.10 53.30
C ASN A 891 -46.93 -5.56 52.90
N ILE A 892 -46.81 -4.98 51.69
CA ILE A 892 -45.61 -4.29 51.18
C ILE A 892 -46.00 -2.82 51.01
N GLN A 893 -45.13 -1.90 51.51
CA GLN A 893 -45.37 -0.46 51.39
C GLN A 893 -44.25 0.19 50.62
N ILE A 894 -44.56 1.14 49.73
CA ILE A 894 -43.60 2.00 49.07
C ILE A 894 -43.93 3.44 49.39
N GLU A 895 -42.96 4.17 49.91
CA GLU A 895 -43.06 5.59 50.19
C GLU A 895 -42.06 6.33 49.30
N MET A 896 -42.50 7.41 48.69
CA MET A 896 -41.64 8.20 47.79
C MET A 896 -41.74 9.66 48.20
N GLU A 897 -40.58 10.26 48.44
CA GLU A 897 -40.39 11.66 48.70
C GLU A 897 -39.52 12.27 47.62
N SER A 898 -39.97 13.33 46.97
CA SER A 898 -39.15 14.04 45.96
C SER A 898 -39.38 15.54 46.07
N LYS A 899 -38.31 16.28 45.91
CA LYS A 899 -38.37 17.75 45.89
C LYS A 899 -37.49 18.27 44.78
N LYS A 900 -38.05 19.13 43.95
CA LYS A 900 -37.36 19.69 42.81
C LYS A 900 -36.04 20.41 43.24
N GLY A 901 -34.92 20.07 42.63
CA GLY A 901 -33.59 20.60 42.90
C GLY A 901 -32.93 20.03 44.19
N VAL A 902 -33.48 19.00 44.81
CA VAL A 902 -32.94 18.38 46.02
C VAL A 902 -32.72 16.88 45.85
N GLY A 903 -33.49 16.22 45.00
CA GLY A 903 -33.41 14.79 44.72
C GLY A 903 -34.68 14.00 45.08
N THR A 904 -34.58 12.67 45.03
CA THR A 904 -35.67 11.76 45.30
C THR A 904 -35.24 10.66 46.28
N SER A 905 -36.11 10.30 47.21
CA SER A 905 -35.92 9.17 48.14
C SER A 905 -37.11 8.21 48.02
N VAL A 906 -36.87 6.94 47.81
CA VAL A 906 -37.86 5.87 47.74
C VAL A 906 -37.56 4.84 48.84
N ALA A 907 -38.50 4.63 49.74
CA ALA A 907 -38.41 3.62 50.78
C ALA A 907 -39.36 2.46 50.50
N ILE A 908 -38.84 1.26 50.42
CA ILE A 908 -39.58 0.02 50.19
C ILE A 908 -39.56 -0.80 51.46
N SER A 909 -40.70 -0.95 52.14
CA SER A 909 -40.84 -1.74 53.36
C SER A 909 -41.40 -3.12 53.06
N LEU A 910 -40.61 -4.13 53.36
CA LEU A 910 -40.88 -5.53 53.05
C LEU A 910 -40.94 -6.37 54.36
N PRO A 911 -41.83 -7.35 54.47
CA PRO A 911 -41.88 -8.23 55.62
C PRO A 911 -40.64 -9.13 55.70
N ILE A 912 -40.24 -9.47 56.88
CA ILE A 912 -39.09 -10.38 57.10
C ILE A 912 -39.44 -11.81 56.72
N ASN A 913 -40.67 -12.22 56.93
CA ASN A 913 -41.20 -13.54 56.57
C ASN A 913 -42.07 -13.45 55.37
N PHE A 914 -41.57 -14.01 54.26
CA PHE A 914 -42.32 -14.21 53.01
C PHE A 914 -42.86 -15.61 52.92
#